data_91da26f69ca0f06bb450ca58bdba035d
#
_entry.id   91da26f69ca0f06bb450ca58bdba035d
#
_cell.length_a   1.000
_cell.length_b   1.000
_cell.length_c   1.000
_cell.angle_alpha   90.00
_cell.angle_beta   90.00
_cell.angle_gamma   90.00
#
_symmetry.space_group_name_H-M   'P 1'
#
loop_
_entity.id
_entity.type
_entity.pdbx_description
1 polymer ?
#
loop_
_entity_poly.entity_id
_entity_poly.type
_entity_poly.pdbx_seq_one_letter_code
_entity_poly.pdbx_strand_id
1 'polypeptide(L)'
;MPGSAVSEGTRIGTKEVRPMRFGKRKKGEGKKRYAAAVAIGICILAVIGGIAYKAAADRQTREAWANRIEREKQQIAEAEREAEAAKARSEEVLEAAVDAGANVFEMVEKRPDFVELTETGTESILTVESCLVDNTTSNIVLKAVAEEIPVSDDSYYYLFALRVHNDQITEDMFPIEQNYKGSEVEFQFSRHVGNISGLLYKYVVAVKKDDKFVAVSKPYYVTNPEEISVYKSNGKNAESKKGLLIDPDKLLSGELEDLGIKHAAYNIPVSRILGESDNEEYPPVEYVYNGKGYTFNGEVISEYDLIFKTLTEKEIEITVILLNDVVPAYPQLIHPQARSGIGTAPYYAFNGADEEGVEYLAAIGSFLAERYSGRANGRGIVANWIIGNEINARKDWNYMEYTSIRAYVKEYIRAFRVLYNSIKSINGASRIFISLDQRWDSNSNSLIHYDAKDILEEFNKQIREEGNIDWGLAIHPYNVPLTSPYIWKDSLYVKDSEDTPMVTMANIDVVTDYLQQEEFLMEDGEVRPVTISELGYTSSDGEDVQAAAIVYAYKAAEANPHIESVLFSRQTDAAEEMEQGLDLGINYMDGSRKYVYNVYKYMDTEEQEKYTDFAKKIIGISDWKTVIKEIKEK
;
A
#
# COMPACT_ATOMS: atom_id res chain seq x y z
N MET A 1 -38.92 18.02 60.46
CA MET A 1 -39.20 18.21 61.93
C MET A 1 -38.52 17.09 62.68
N PRO A 2 -38.11 17.39 63.88
CA PRO A 2 -36.75 17.83 64.28
C PRO A 2 -36.24 16.97 65.47
N GLY A 3 -35.09 17.31 65.93
CA GLY A 3 -34.68 17.02 67.31
C GLY A 3 -33.19 16.71 67.40
N SER A 4 -32.45 17.62 67.68
CA SER A 4 -31.98 18.23 68.94
C SER A 4 -31.03 17.28 69.70
N ALA A 5 -29.79 17.62 69.85
CA ALA A 5 -29.17 18.57 70.75
C ALA A 5 -28.61 17.93 72.06
N VAL A 6 -27.53 18.51 72.46
CA VAL A 6 -27.02 18.76 73.85
C VAL A 6 -25.88 17.83 74.30
N SER A 7 -24.68 18.29 74.39
CA SER A 7 -23.88 19.15 75.30
C SER A 7 -23.34 18.47 76.54
N GLU A 8 -22.24 18.99 76.94
CA GLU A 8 -21.51 19.04 78.21
C GLU A 8 -20.24 18.18 78.22
N GLY A 9 -19.11 18.64 78.62
CA GLY A 9 -18.73 19.79 79.46
C GLY A 9 -17.42 19.48 80.16
N THR A 10 -16.55 20.42 80.13
CA THR A 10 -15.54 20.84 81.09
C THR A 10 -14.69 19.83 81.91
N ARG A 11 -13.37 19.94 81.87
CA ARG A 11 -12.57 20.40 83.02
C ARG A 11 -11.10 20.71 82.67
N ILE A 12 -10.69 21.85 83.20
CA ILE A 12 -9.42 22.53 83.23
C ILE A 12 -8.40 21.74 84.12
N GLY A 13 -7.18 21.64 83.64
CA GLY A 13 -6.02 21.20 84.34
C GLY A 13 -4.79 22.05 84.00
N THR A 14 -4.52 23.01 84.89
CA THR A 14 -3.31 23.86 84.86
C THR A 14 -2.06 23.03 85.18
N LYS A 15 -1.00 23.12 84.39
CA LYS A 15 0.39 22.80 84.80
C LYS A 15 1.39 23.76 84.14
N GLU A 16 2.08 24.38 85.03
CA GLU A 16 3.32 25.14 85.12
C GLU A 16 4.16 25.33 83.83
N VAL A 17 4.47 26.59 83.66
CA VAL A 17 5.45 27.14 82.69
C VAL A 17 6.86 26.94 83.28
N ARG A 18 7.74 26.24 82.54
CA ARG A 18 9.19 26.36 82.69
C ARG A 18 9.77 27.04 81.46
N PRO A 19 10.71 27.99 81.62
CA PRO A 19 11.23 28.76 80.51
C PRO A 19 12.22 27.93 79.64
N MET A 20 11.96 27.80 78.32
CA MET A 20 12.91 27.22 77.39
C MET A 20 13.96 28.26 76.99
N ARG A 21 15.22 27.87 77.14
CA ARG A 21 16.40 28.59 76.67
C ARG A 21 16.33 28.78 75.10
N PHE A 22 16.50 30.04 74.69
CA PHE A 22 16.70 30.40 73.32
C PHE A 22 18.03 29.83 72.77
N GLY A 23 17.98 28.79 71.94
CA GLY A 23 19.09 28.31 71.14
C GLY A 23 19.23 29.23 69.91
N LYS A 24 20.43 29.72 69.63
CA LYS A 24 20.78 30.55 68.45
C LYS A 24 20.42 29.82 67.19
N ARG A 25 19.40 30.25 66.48
CA ARG A 25 19.10 29.82 65.10
C ARG A 25 20.23 30.23 64.16
N LYS A 26 20.89 29.27 63.50
CA LYS A 26 21.82 29.48 62.40
C LYS A 26 21.08 30.14 61.23
N LYS A 27 21.47 31.34 60.88
CA LYS A 27 20.89 32.25 59.86
C LYS A 27 21.04 31.74 58.38
N GLY A 28 21.42 30.48 58.18
CA GLY A 28 21.72 29.91 56.84
C GLY A 28 20.70 28.92 56.28
N GLU A 29 19.92 28.24 57.12
CA GLU A 29 19.03 27.17 56.65
C GLU A 29 17.68 27.67 56.10
N GLY A 30 17.20 28.83 56.55
CA GLY A 30 15.93 29.39 56.03
C GLY A 30 16.02 29.86 54.57
N LYS A 31 17.17 30.41 54.13
CA LYS A 31 17.36 30.84 52.77
C LYS A 31 17.46 29.66 51.76
N LYS A 32 18.08 28.56 52.19
CA LYS A 32 18.18 27.36 51.33
C LYS A 32 16.83 26.66 51.14
N ARG A 33 16.01 26.58 52.19
CA ARG A 33 14.65 26.02 52.09
C ARG A 33 13.71 26.91 51.30
N TYR A 34 13.83 28.23 51.39
CA TYR A 34 13.04 29.15 50.57
C TYR A 34 13.45 29.10 49.11
N ALA A 35 14.73 29.06 48.79
CA ALA A 35 15.24 28.88 47.42
C ALA A 35 14.83 27.54 46.80
N ALA A 36 14.85 26.45 47.60
CA ALA A 36 14.37 25.14 47.13
C ALA A 36 12.86 25.12 46.89
N ALA A 37 12.05 25.75 47.72
CA ALA A 37 10.61 25.85 47.55
C ALA A 37 10.23 26.72 46.33
N VAL A 38 10.98 27.80 46.05
CA VAL A 38 10.81 28.63 44.87
C VAL A 38 11.22 27.87 43.58
N ALA A 39 12.33 27.11 43.62
CA ALA A 39 12.76 26.28 42.49
C ALA A 39 11.75 25.18 42.18
N ILE A 40 11.20 24.50 43.19
CA ILE A 40 10.15 23.49 43.00
C ILE A 40 8.87 24.15 42.42
N GLY A 41 8.49 25.32 42.90
CA GLY A 41 7.36 26.08 42.36
C GLY A 41 7.52 26.45 40.90
N ILE A 42 8.73 26.87 40.49
CA ILE A 42 9.04 27.18 39.09
C ILE A 42 9.00 25.90 38.22
N CYS A 43 9.53 24.78 38.69
CA CYS A 43 9.46 23.51 37.99
C CYS A 43 8.01 23.02 37.83
N ILE A 44 7.17 23.15 38.84
CA ILE A 44 5.75 22.80 38.75
C ILE A 44 5.01 23.70 37.75
N LEU A 45 5.28 25.00 37.74
CA LEU A 45 4.69 25.94 36.81
C LEU A 45 5.16 25.66 35.37
N ALA A 46 6.42 25.27 35.17
CA ALA A 46 6.94 24.89 33.86
C ALA A 46 6.31 23.58 33.33
N VAL A 47 6.09 22.61 34.22
CA VAL A 47 5.39 21.36 33.85
C VAL A 47 3.92 21.62 33.54
N ILE A 48 3.22 22.40 34.36
CA ILE A 48 1.81 22.78 34.09
C ILE A 48 1.71 23.61 32.78
N GLY A 49 2.64 24.54 32.55
CA GLY A 49 2.72 25.31 31.31
C GLY A 49 2.97 24.42 30.09
N GLY A 50 3.87 23.45 30.20
CA GLY A 50 4.15 22.47 29.15
C GLY A 50 2.95 21.57 28.84
N ILE A 51 2.24 21.11 29.86
CA ILE A 51 1.01 20.32 29.69
C ILE A 51 -0.11 21.15 29.06
N ALA A 52 -0.28 22.41 29.49
CA ALA A 52 -1.28 23.31 28.93
C ALA A 52 -0.95 23.69 27.47
N TYR A 53 0.32 23.92 27.14
CA TYR A 53 0.78 24.18 25.79
C TYR A 53 0.54 22.96 24.87
N LYS A 54 0.91 21.77 25.33
CA LYS A 54 0.67 20.53 24.59
C LYS A 54 -0.83 20.28 24.36
N ALA A 55 -1.67 20.49 25.38
CA ALA A 55 -3.11 20.34 25.24
C ALA A 55 -3.74 21.38 24.30
N ALA A 56 -3.20 22.60 24.25
CA ALA A 56 -3.65 23.62 23.32
C ALA A 56 -3.22 23.31 21.87
N ALA A 57 -1.98 22.85 21.69
CA ALA A 57 -1.49 22.41 20.38
C ALA A 57 -2.27 21.21 19.85
N ASP A 58 -2.52 20.20 20.70
CA ASP A 58 -3.33 19.03 20.36
C ASP A 58 -4.78 19.40 19.99
N ARG A 59 -5.34 20.41 20.65
CA ARG A 59 -6.69 20.91 20.33
C ARG A 59 -6.73 21.65 19.00
N GLN A 60 -5.76 22.51 18.75
CA GLN A 60 -5.65 23.27 17.49
C GLN A 60 -5.45 22.31 16.30
N THR A 61 -4.63 21.28 16.47
CA THR A 61 -4.41 20.24 15.47
C THR A 61 -5.70 19.47 15.18
N ARG A 62 -6.49 19.12 16.21
CA ARG A 62 -7.78 18.44 16.04
C ARG A 62 -8.82 19.31 15.34
N GLU A 63 -8.90 20.60 15.68
CA GLU A 63 -9.83 21.55 15.05
C GLU A 63 -9.45 21.83 13.58
N ALA A 64 -8.16 21.95 13.27
CA ALA A 64 -7.66 22.07 11.90
C ALA A 64 -7.98 20.81 11.08
N TRP A 65 -7.75 19.63 11.65
CA TRP A 65 -8.08 18.34 11.06
C TRP A 65 -9.58 18.18 10.77
N ALA A 66 -10.46 18.46 11.74
CA ALA A 66 -11.90 18.36 11.56
C ALA A 66 -12.43 19.28 10.45
N ASN A 67 -11.94 20.53 10.39
CA ASN A 67 -12.32 21.48 9.34
C ASN A 67 -11.84 21.06 7.95
N ARG A 68 -10.80 20.25 7.88
CA ARG A 68 -10.21 19.79 6.66
C ARG A 68 -10.96 18.58 6.11
N ILE A 69 -11.29 17.61 6.95
CA ILE A 69 -12.13 16.48 6.59
C ILE A 69 -13.47 16.94 6.03
N GLU A 70 -14.05 17.96 6.62
CA GLU A 70 -15.32 18.52 6.13
C GLU A 70 -15.16 19.16 4.73
N ARG A 71 -14.00 19.78 4.44
CA ARG A 71 -13.71 20.29 3.09
C ARG A 71 -13.45 19.16 2.09
N GLU A 72 -12.78 18.10 2.51
CA GLU A 72 -12.51 16.94 1.66
C GLU A 72 -13.78 16.17 1.34
N LYS A 73 -14.66 15.97 2.32
CA LYS A 73 -16.01 15.43 2.09
C LYS A 73 -16.81 16.25 1.09
N GLN A 74 -16.71 17.58 1.14
CA GLN A 74 -17.36 18.46 0.18
C GLN A 74 -16.76 18.34 -1.22
N GLN A 75 -15.44 18.21 -1.34
CA GLN A 75 -14.76 18.02 -2.63
C GLN A 75 -15.04 16.65 -3.24
N ILE A 76 -15.06 15.60 -2.42
CA ILE A 76 -15.45 14.24 -2.84
C ILE A 76 -16.90 14.24 -3.34
N ALA A 77 -17.82 14.82 -2.58
CA ALA A 77 -19.23 14.92 -2.98
C ALA A 77 -19.46 15.77 -4.25
N GLU A 78 -18.57 16.72 -4.52
CA GLU A 78 -18.61 17.52 -5.75
C GLU A 78 -18.05 16.73 -6.94
N ALA A 79 -16.96 16.00 -6.75
CA ALA A 79 -16.38 15.11 -7.75
C ALA A 79 -17.31 13.94 -8.11
N GLU A 80 -18.03 13.39 -7.13
CA GLU A 80 -19.05 12.35 -7.33
C GLU A 80 -20.24 12.87 -8.15
N ARG A 81 -20.73 14.08 -7.87
CA ARG A 81 -21.79 14.71 -8.68
C ARG A 81 -21.33 14.98 -10.12
N GLU A 82 -20.07 15.34 -10.32
CA GLU A 82 -19.50 15.51 -11.65
C GLU A 82 -19.36 14.18 -12.39
N ALA A 83 -18.96 13.11 -11.69
CA ALA A 83 -18.88 11.76 -12.24
C ALA A 83 -20.27 11.19 -12.59
N GLU A 84 -21.27 11.40 -11.72
CA GLU A 84 -22.68 11.04 -12.00
C GLU A 84 -23.24 11.81 -13.18
N ALA A 85 -22.95 13.11 -13.27
CA ALA A 85 -23.35 13.94 -14.41
C ALA A 85 -22.63 13.55 -15.71
N ALA A 86 -21.39 13.06 -15.64
CA ALA A 86 -20.66 12.52 -16.78
C ALA A 86 -21.21 11.17 -17.23
N LYS A 87 -21.58 10.29 -16.27
CA LYS A 87 -22.23 9.01 -16.53
C LYS A 87 -23.59 9.21 -17.18
N ALA A 88 -24.43 10.12 -16.63
CA ALA A 88 -25.74 10.45 -17.20
C ALA A 88 -25.63 11.01 -18.64
N ARG A 89 -24.60 11.85 -18.92
CA ARG A 89 -24.33 12.32 -20.27
C ARG A 89 -23.87 11.21 -21.22
N SER A 90 -23.13 10.24 -20.74
CA SER A 90 -22.68 9.06 -21.50
C SER A 90 -23.86 8.15 -21.82
N GLU A 91 -24.80 7.96 -20.89
CA GLU A 91 -26.04 7.18 -21.10
C GLU A 91 -26.98 7.88 -22.10
N GLU A 92 -27.11 9.21 -22.04
CA GLU A 92 -27.91 10.01 -22.98
C GLU A 92 -27.34 9.95 -24.41
N VAL A 93 -26.00 9.95 -24.58
CA VAL A 93 -25.33 9.77 -25.86
C VAL A 93 -25.52 8.35 -26.38
N LEU A 94 -25.50 7.34 -25.53
CA LEU A 94 -25.75 5.95 -25.88
C LEU A 94 -27.20 5.71 -26.30
N GLU A 95 -28.18 6.25 -25.57
CA GLU A 95 -29.58 6.21 -25.95
C GLU A 95 -29.85 6.93 -27.28
N ALA A 96 -29.27 8.10 -27.48
CA ALA A 96 -29.37 8.83 -28.75
C ALA A 96 -28.75 8.05 -29.94
N ALA A 97 -27.68 7.29 -29.71
CA ALA A 97 -27.06 6.43 -30.71
C ALA A 97 -27.92 5.21 -31.04
N VAL A 98 -28.58 4.62 -30.04
CA VAL A 98 -29.54 3.52 -30.20
C VAL A 98 -30.79 3.99 -30.95
N ASP A 99 -31.35 5.15 -30.61
CA ASP A 99 -32.51 5.77 -31.30
C ASP A 99 -32.19 6.15 -32.76
N ALA A 100 -30.93 6.47 -33.04
CA ALA A 100 -30.46 6.72 -34.41
C ALA A 100 -30.24 5.45 -35.26
N GLY A 101 -30.57 4.25 -34.72
CA GLY A 101 -30.44 2.97 -35.43
C GLY A 101 -29.00 2.47 -35.60
N ALA A 102 -28.08 3.00 -34.80
CA ALA A 102 -26.72 2.51 -34.74
C ALA A 102 -26.68 1.09 -34.17
N ASN A 103 -26.02 0.16 -34.86
CA ASN A 103 -25.84 -1.19 -34.34
C ASN A 103 -24.79 -1.15 -33.22
N VAL A 104 -25.24 -1.19 -31.98
CA VAL A 104 -24.40 -1.12 -30.79
C VAL A 104 -23.35 -2.25 -30.78
N PHE A 105 -23.66 -3.42 -31.34
CA PHE A 105 -22.73 -4.52 -31.51
C PHE A 105 -21.62 -4.20 -32.52
N GLU A 106 -21.94 -3.53 -33.64
CA GLU A 106 -20.93 -3.09 -34.62
C GLU A 106 -20.03 -1.96 -34.06
N MET A 107 -20.56 -1.10 -33.21
CA MET A 107 -19.77 -0.09 -32.50
C MET A 107 -18.84 -0.72 -31.46
N VAL A 108 -19.25 -1.81 -30.80
CA VAL A 108 -18.42 -2.57 -29.86
C VAL A 108 -17.30 -3.34 -30.59
N GLU A 109 -17.59 -3.90 -31.79
CA GLU A 109 -16.56 -4.59 -32.62
C GLU A 109 -15.60 -3.61 -33.34
N LYS A 110 -16.00 -2.37 -33.55
CA LYS A 110 -15.16 -1.33 -34.21
C LYS A 110 -14.49 -0.37 -33.21
N ARG A 111 -14.42 -0.71 -31.94
CA ARG A 111 -13.72 0.14 -30.97
C ARG A 111 -12.24 0.29 -31.35
N PRO A 112 -11.71 1.52 -31.28
CA PRO A 112 -10.26 1.74 -31.33
C PRO A 112 -9.54 1.28 -30.04
N ASP A 113 -10.18 0.42 -29.23
CA ASP A 113 -9.76 0.03 -27.89
C ASP A 113 -8.76 -1.14 -27.87
N PHE A 114 -8.50 -1.77 -29.01
CA PHE A 114 -7.50 -2.82 -29.14
C PHE A 114 -6.21 -2.23 -29.71
N VAL A 115 -5.27 -1.93 -28.83
CA VAL A 115 -3.91 -1.55 -29.22
C VAL A 115 -3.06 -2.82 -29.21
N GLU A 116 -2.69 -3.31 -30.38
CA GLU A 116 -1.72 -4.39 -30.50
C GLU A 116 -0.33 -3.83 -30.23
N LEU A 117 0.16 -4.01 -29.01
CA LEU A 117 1.55 -3.72 -28.69
C LEU A 117 2.40 -4.79 -29.37
N THR A 118 3.14 -4.40 -30.42
CA THR A 118 4.00 -5.30 -31.17
C THR A 118 5.03 -5.95 -30.24
N GLU A 119 4.96 -7.27 -30.14
CA GLU A 119 6.00 -8.05 -29.49
C GLU A 119 7.28 -7.95 -30.31
N THR A 120 8.30 -7.32 -29.75
CA THR A 120 9.64 -7.34 -30.32
C THR A 120 10.31 -8.65 -29.90
N GLY A 121 10.12 -9.69 -30.72
CA GLY A 121 10.81 -10.96 -30.56
C GLY A 121 12.30 -10.79 -30.89
N THR A 122 13.14 -10.64 -29.87
CA THR A 122 14.58 -10.84 -30.02
C THR A 122 14.88 -12.29 -29.70
N GLU A 123 15.36 -13.06 -30.67
CA GLU A 123 15.96 -14.37 -30.37
C GLU A 123 17.20 -14.11 -29.49
N SER A 124 17.11 -14.46 -28.22
CA SER A 124 18.17 -14.25 -27.26
C SER A 124 19.22 -15.35 -27.42
N ILE A 125 20.41 -14.97 -27.86
CA ILE A 125 21.58 -15.86 -27.96
C ILE A 125 22.38 -15.82 -26.64
N LEU A 126 22.34 -14.69 -25.93
CA LEU A 126 22.89 -14.52 -24.58
C LEU A 126 21.80 -14.52 -23.54
N THR A 127 22.03 -15.25 -22.47
CA THR A 127 21.21 -15.19 -21.24
C THR A 127 21.92 -14.31 -20.22
N VAL A 128 21.24 -13.26 -19.76
CA VAL A 128 21.70 -12.47 -18.63
C VAL A 128 21.39 -13.26 -17.35
N GLU A 129 22.43 -13.64 -16.61
CA GLU A 129 22.29 -14.38 -15.35
C GLU A 129 22.04 -13.46 -14.17
N SER A 130 22.65 -12.27 -14.17
CA SER A 130 22.49 -11.29 -13.10
C SER A 130 22.80 -9.87 -13.57
N CYS A 131 22.12 -8.90 -12.96
CA CYS A 131 22.43 -7.48 -13.05
C CYS A 131 22.25 -6.86 -11.66
N LEU A 132 23.35 -6.65 -10.96
CA LEU A 132 23.37 -6.34 -9.54
C LEU A 132 24.18 -5.08 -9.24
N VAL A 133 23.75 -4.33 -8.25
CA VAL A 133 24.61 -3.32 -7.61
C VAL A 133 25.65 -4.06 -6.75
N ASP A 134 26.90 -3.79 -7.00
CA ASP A 134 28.01 -4.25 -6.14
C ASP A 134 28.10 -3.37 -4.90
N ASN A 135 27.97 -3.98 -3.73
CA ASN A 135 27.90 -3.27 -2.45
C ASN A 135 29.24 -2.62 -2.03
N THR A 136 30.36 -3.01 -2.67
CA THR A 136 31.69 -2.49 -2.37
C THR A 136 32.03 -1.26 -3.20
N THR A 137 31.72 -1.30 -4.49
CA THR A 137 32.05 -0.25 -5.45
C THR A 137 30.87 0.68 -5.74
N SER A 138 29.65 0.24 -5.41
CA SER A 138 28.39 0.86 -5.81
C SER A 138 28.19 0.97 -7.35
N ASN A 139 28.97 0.22 -8.12
CA ASN A 139 28.77 0.05 -9.56
C ASN A 139 27.69 -1.00 -9.82
N ILE A 140 27.19 -1.04 -11.04
CA ILE A 140 26.36 -2.14 -11.52
C ILE A 140 27.25 -3.16 -12.21
N VAL A 141 27.03 -4.43 -11.91
CA VAL A 141 27.70 -5.57 -12.54
C VAL A 141 26.65 -6.42 -13.25
N LEU A 142 26.79 -6.57 -14.56
CA LEU A 142 25.96 -7.45 -15.38
C LEU A 142 26.79 -8.65 -15.84
N LYS A 143 26.27 -9.86 -15.59
CA LYS A 143 26.86 -11.13 -16.07
C LYS A 143 25.92 -11.79 -17.05
N ALA A 144 26.49 -12.26 -18.15
CA ALA A 144 25.75 -12.99 -19.17
C ALA A 144 26.57 -14.16 -19.74
N VAL A 145 25.85 -15.20 -20.15
CA VAL A 145 26.40 -16.39 -20.76
C VAL A 145 25.85 -16.60 -22.17
N ALA A 146 26.67 -17.12 -23.07
CA ALA A 146 26.28 -17.46 -24.42
C ALA A 146 26.44 -18.97 -24.63
N GLU A 147 25.39 -19.66 -25.09
CA GLU A 147 25.48 -21.03 -25.54
C GLU A 147 26.39 -21.15 -26.77
N GLU A 148 26.24 -20.21 -27.69
CA GLU A 148 27.10 -20.05 -28.84
C GLU A 148 27.53 -18.58 -28.98
N ILE A 149 28.82 -18.34 -29.26
CA ILE A 149 29.35 -16.99 -29.45
C ILE A 149 28.75 -16.43 -30.76
N PRO A 150 27.94 -15.34 -30.73
CA PRO A 150 27.33 -14.81 -31.93
C PRO A 150 28.33 -14.28 -32.93
N VAL A 151 28.10 -14.56 -34.22
CA VAL A 151 28.88 -14.00 -35.33
C VAL A 151 28.58 -12.51 -35.43
N SER A 152 29.66 -11.70 -35.56
CA SER A 152 29.57 -10.26 -35.70
C SER A 152 30.77 -9.68 -36.42
N ASP A 153 30.72 -8.38 -36.75
CA ASP A 153 31.76 -7.68 -37.50
C ASP A 153 33.11 -7.58 -36.75
N ASP A 154 33.03 -7.65 -35.44
CA ASP A 154 34.19 -7.51 -34.54
C ASP A 154 34.20 -8.53 -33.40
N SER A 155 35.13 -8.38 -32.48
CA SER A 155 35.32 -9.28 -31.33
C SER A 155 34.70 -8.76 -30.04
N TYR A 156 33.73 -7.85 -30.09
CA TYR A 156 33.19 -7.21 -28.90
C TYR A 156 31.71 -7.52 -28.70
N TYR A 157 31.33 -7.60 -27.42
CA TYR A 157 29.98 -7.34 -26.94
C TYR A 157 29.86 -5.87 -26.53
N TYR A 158 28.70 -5.29 -26.72
CA TYR A 158 28.38 -3.91 -26.39
C TYR A 158 27.19 -3.88 -25.45
N LEU A 159 27.31 -3.13 -24.36
CA LEU A 159 26.24 -2.96 -23.39
C LEU A 159 25.49 -1.65 -23.67
N PHE A 160 24.17 -1.74 -23.75
CA PHE A 160 23.28 -0.59 -23.90
C PHE A 160 22.40 -0.43 -22.68
N ALA A 161 22.14 0.83 -22.27
CA ALA A 161 21.16 1.20 -21.26
C ALA A 161 19.90 1.73 -21.96
N LEU A 162 18.81 0.98 -21.89
CA LEU A 162 17.51 1.36 -22.43
C LEU A 162 16.69 2.01 -21.33
N ARG A 163 15.99 3.11 -21.62
CA ARG A 163 14.97 3.64 -20.72
C ARG A 163 13.89 2.60 -20.48
N VAL A 164 13.24 2.64 -19.32
CA VAL A 164 12.19 1.68 -18.92
C VAL A 164 11.12 1.51 -20.01
N HIS A 165 10.73 2.60 -20.66
CA HIS A 165 9.72 2.61 -21.70
C HIS A 165 10.22 2.16 -23.10
N ASN A 166 11.54 1.99 -23.29
CA ASN A 166 12.12 1.54 -24.56
C ASN A 166 12.43 0.05 -24.51
N ASP A 167 12.11 -0.68 -25.57
CA ASP A 167 12.38 -2.12 -25.66
C ASP A 167 13.46 -2.48 -26.68
N GLN A 168 13.93 -1.49 -27.46
CA GLN A 168 14.85 -1.70 -28.55
C GLN A 168 15.99 -0.67 -28.52
N ILE A 169 17.15 -1.09 -29.05
CA ILE A 169 18.24 -0.19 -29.36
C ILE A 169 17.87 0.63 -30.59
N THR A 170 17.95 1.95 -30.51
CA THR A 170 17.71 2.88 -31.61
C THR A 170 19.02 3.43 -32.17
N GLU A 171 19.00 3.97 -33.42
CA GLU A 171 20.21 4.42 -34.13
C GLU A 171 20.93 5.60 -33.42
N ASP A 172 20.25 6.33 -32.57
CA ASP A 172 20.77 7.45 -31.80
C ASP A 172 21.39 7.04 -30.45
N MET A 173 21.25 5.76 -30.05
CA MET A 173 21.84 5.24 -28.81
C MET A 173 23.30 4.84 -29.00
N PHE A 174 24.08 5.05 -27.95
CA PHE A 174 25.48 4.63 -27.85
C PHE A 174 25.65 3.58 -26.75
N PRO A 175 26.56 2.60 -26.97
CA PRO A 175 26.89 1.65 -25.89
C PRO A 175 27.53 2.39 -24.71
N ILE A 176 27.18 1.98 -23.50
CA ILE A 176 27.74 2.52 -22.28
C ILE A 176 29.03 1.79 -21.86
N GLU A 177 29.22 0.55 -22.35
CA GLU A 177 30.39 -0.27 -22.06
C GLU A 177 30.60 -1.28 -23.21
N GLN A 178 31.82 -1.80 -23.32
CA GLN A 178 32.13 -2.90 -24.23
C GLN A 178 33.10 -3.89 -23.61
N ASN A 179 33.03 -5.17 -23.99
CA ASN A 179 33.95 -6.19 -23.56
C ASN A 179 34.21 -7.24 -24.66
N TYR A 180 35.29 -7.97 -24.59
CA TYR A 180 35.62 -9.03 -25.55
C TYR A 180 34.56 -10.14 -25.51
N LYS A 181 34.21 -10.68 -26.68
CA LYS A 181 33.32 -11.82 -26.80
C LYS A 181 33.93 -13.09 -26.20
N GLY A 182 33.13 -13.80 -25.45
CA GLY A 182 33.39 -15.11 -24.87
C GLY A 182 32.08 -15.84 -24.60
N SER A 183 32.18 -17.08 -24.11
CA SER A 183 30.99 -17.81 -23.59
C SER A 183 30.42 -17.18 -22.32
N GLU A 184 31.26 -16.42 -21.60
CA GLU A 184 30.86 -15.64 -20.42
C GLU A 184 31.34 -14.21 -20.62
N VAL A 185 30.55 -13.25 -20.20
CA VAL A 185 30.89 -11.83 -20.21
C VAL A 185 30.41 -11.14 -18.95
N GLU A 186 31.27 -10.28 -18.39
CA GLU A 186 30.93 -9.44 -17.25
C GLU A 186 31.15 -7.98 -17.64
N PHE A 187 30.14 -7.13 -17.43
CA PHE A 187 30.25 -5.69 -17.55
C PHE A 187 30.17 -5.05 -16.18
N GLN A 188 31.10 -4.16 -15.88
CA GLN A 188 31.07 -3.35 -14.66
C GLN A 188 31.05 -1.88 -15.05
N PHE A 189 29.99 -1.16 -14.67
CA PHE A 189 29.76 0.21 -15.11
C PHE A 189 29.15 1.07 -14.01
N SER A 190 29.18 2.40 -14.23
CA SER A 190 28.64 3.35 -13.27
C SER A 190 27.14 3.14 -12.99
N ARG A 191 26.75 3.25 -11.71
CA ARG A 191 25.34 3.31 -11.31
C ARG A 191 24.57 4.52 -11.87
N HIS A 192 25.23 5.46 -12.51
CA HIS A 192 24.62 6.60 -13.15
C HIS A 192 24.90 6.57 -14.65
N VAL A 193 23.85 6.73 -15.44
CA VAL A 193 23.91 6.95 -16.88
C VAL A 193 23.68 8.45 -17.11
N GLY A 194 24.77 9.19 -17.31
CA GLY A 194 24.71 10.65 -17.18
C GLY A 194 24.36 11.08 -15.75
N ASN A 195 23.30 11.86 -15.59
CA ASN A 195 22.80 12.31 -14.29
C ASN A 195 21.66 11.46 -13.73
N ILE A 196 21.27 10.40 -14.42
CA ILE A 196 20.09 9.59 -14.10
C ILE A 196 20.54 8.31 -13.42
N SER A 197 19.80 7.90 -12.39
CA SER A 197 20.03 6.63 -11.72
C SER A 197 19.94 5.46 -12.69
N GLY A 198 20.95 4.60 -12.72
CA GLY A 198 20.99 3.37 -13.53
C GLY A 198 19.91 2.36 -13.13
N LEU A 199 19.27 2.52 -11.96
CA LEU A 199 18.13 1.71 -11.53
C LEU A 199 16.86 1.97 -12.36
N LEU A 200 16.83 3.05 -13.15
CA LEU A 200 15.73 3.42 -14.05
C LEU A 200 16.00 2.99 -15.51
N TYR A 201 16.88 2.03 -15.71
CA TYR A 201 17.22 1.49 -17.02
C TYR A 201 17.09 -0.03 -17.07
N LYS A 202 16.88 -0.53 -18.26
CA LYS A 202 17.09 -1.93 -18.63
C LYS A 202 18.41 -2.04 -19.40
N TYR A 203 19.11 -3.11 -19.22
CA TYR A 203 20.40 -3.33 -19.88
C TYR A 203 20.30 -4.44 -20.91
N VAL A 204 20.85 -4.20 -22.10
CA VAL A 204 20.82 -5.12 -23.24
C VAL A 204 22.23 -5.30 -23.78
N VAL A 205 22.62 -6.56 -24.00
CA VAL A 205 23.88 -6.88 -24.66
C VAL A 205 23.62 -6.96 -26.16
N ALA A 206 24.49 -6.34 -26.94
CA ALA A 206 24.43 -6.29 -28.39
C ALA A 206 25.78 -6.70 -29.03
N VAL A 207 25.73 -7.02 -30.32
CA VAL A 207 26.91 -7.16 -31.17
C VAL A 207 26.79 -6.22 -32.38
N LYS A 208 27.90 -5.91 -33.01
CA LYS A 208 27.92 -5.14 -34.25
C LYS A 208 27.77 -6.08 -35.46
N LYS A 209 26.79 -5.84 -36.34
CA LYS A 209 26.50 -6.64 -37.52
C LYS A 209 26.06 -5.73 -38.67
N ASP A 210 26.79 -5.79 -39.78
CA ASP A 210 26.58 -4.89 -40.94
C ASP A 210 26.58 -3.40 -40.53
N ASP A 211 27.55 -3.00 -39.70
CA ASP A 211 27.71 -1.68 -39.08
C ASP A 211 26.54 -1.23 -38.16
N LYS A 212 25.62 -2.13 -37.78
CA LYS A 212 24.50 -1.85 -36.86
C LYS A 212 24.64 -2.64 -35.56
N PHE A 213 24.13 -2.07 -34.47
CA PHE A 213 24.01 -2.79 -33.23
C PHE A 213 22.75 -3.66 -33.20
N VAL A 214 22.95 -4.94 -33.00
CA VAL A 214 21.88 -5.94 -32.93
C VAL A 214 21.88 -6.53 -31.54
N ALA A 215 20.76 -6.40 -30.82
CA ALA A 215 20.59 -7.01 -29.50
C ALA A 215 20.71 -8.54 -29.59
N VAL A 216 21.45 -9.13 -28.66
CA VAL A 216 21.66 -10.59 -28.53
C VAL A 216 21.22 -11.12 -27.18
N SER A 217 20.80 -10.26 -26.28
CA SER A 217 20.13 -10.61 -25.03
C SER A 217 18.74 -9.96 -24.94
N LYS A 218 17.87 -10.47 -24.06
CA LYS A 218 16.70 -9.74 -23.61
C LYS A 218 17.11 -8.55 -22.73
N PRO A 219 16.27 -7.50 -22.61
CA PRO A 219 16.45 -6.45 -21.61
C PRO A 219 16.40 -7.03 -20.19
N TYR A 220 17.24 -6.51 -19.29
CA TYR A 220 17.33 -6.99 -17.92
C TYR A 220 17.51 -5.82 -16.95
N TYR A 221 16.75 -5.83 -15.85
CA TYR A 221 16.81 -4.79 -14.82
C TYR A 221 17.84 -5.11 -13.74
N VAL A 222 18.23 -4.09 -12.99
CA VAL A 222 18.91 -4.29 -11.70
C VAL A 222 17.91 -4.91 -10.72
N THR A 223 18.32 -5.99 -10.02
CA THR A 223 17.42 -6.77 -9.18
C THR A 223 17.61 -6.57 -7.67
N ASN A 224 18.68 -5.91 -7.23
CA ASN A 224 19.00 -5.66 -5.83
C ASN A 224 19.16 -4.17 -5.48
N PRO A 225 18.16 -3.32 -5.74
CA PRO A 225 18.24 -1.88 -5.47
C PRO A 225 18.46 -1.57 -3.97
N GLU A 226 18.08 -2.46 -3.06
CA GLU A 226 18.26 -2.36 -1.60
C GLU A 226 19.71 -2.26 -1.15
N GLU A 227 20.68 -2.69 -1.96
CA GLU A 227 22.11 -2.62 -1.62
C GLU A 227 22.58 -1.18 -1.43
N ILE A 228 21.97 -0.21 -2.11
CA ILE A 228 22.31 1.20 -1.95
C ILE A 228 21.43 1.91 -0.93
N SER A 229 20.49 1.22 -0.32
CA SER A 229 19.53 1.83 0.58
C SER A 229 20.20 2.41 1.83
N VAL A 230 19.75 3.59 2.19
CA VAL A 230 20.19 4.29 3.41
C VAL A 230 19.43 3.78 4.63
N TYR A 231 18.16 3.38 4.43
CA TYR A 231 17.29 2.88 5.47
C TYR A 231 17.09 1.37 5.33
N LYS A 232 17.08 0.67 6.46
CA LYS A 232 16.92 -0.79 6.52
C LYS A 232 15.95 -1.19 7.62
N SER A 233 14.90 -0.39 7.83
CA SER A 233 13.87 -0.67 8.82
C SER A 233 12.48 -0.48 8.21
N ASN A 234 11.64 -1.47 8.44
CA ASN A 234 10.20 -1.44 8.09
C ASN A 234 9.29 -1.35 9.31
N GLY A 235 9.85 -1.05 10.47
CA GLY A 235 9.13 -1.09 11.73
C GLY A 235 9.27 -2.43 12.45
N LYS A 236 8.31 -2.76 13.30
CA LYS A 236 8.28 -4.03 14.03
C LYS A 236 7.36 -5.00 13.27
N ASN A 237 7.79 -6.26 13.15
CA ASN A 237 6.90 -7.32 12.70
C ASN A 237 5.82 -7.53 13.77
N ALA A 238 4.57 -7.46 13.37
CA ALA A 238 3.44 -7.69 14.26
C ALA A 238 3.24 -9.19 14.48
N GLU A 239 2.99 -9.58 15.74
CA GLU A 239 2.65 -10.98 16.07
C GLU A 239 1.21 -11.34 15.66
N SER A 240 0.30 -10.36 15.66
CA SER A 240 -1.10 -10.51 15.28
C SER A 240 -1.31 -10.08 13.83
N LYS A 241 -2.19 -10.80 13.11
CA LYS A 241 -2.59 -10.49 11.73
C LYS A 241 -3.73 -9.46 11.65
N LYS A 242 -4.22 -8.99 12.79
CA LYS A 242 -5.41 -8.15 12.91
C LYS A 242 -5.16 -6.72 12.43
N GLY A 243 -5.90 -6.28 11.42
CA GLY A 243 -5.74 -4.97 10.81
C GLY A 243 -7.02 -4.35 10.29
N LEU A 244 -6.99 -3.05 10.06
CA LEU A 244 -8.11 -2.25 9.57
C LEU A 244 -7.70 -1.31 8.44
N LEU A 245 -8.63 -1.06 7.54
CA LEU A 245 -8.68 0.18 6.77
C LEU A 245 -9.21 1.26 7.73
N ILE A 246 -8.31 2.13 8.18
CA ILE A 246 -8.59 3.07 9.26
C ILE A 246 -9.44 4.26 8.83
N ASP A 247 -10.23 4.76 9.77
CA ASP A 247 -10.94 6.04 9.66
C ASP A 247 -10.06 7.15 10.28
N PRO A 248 -9.55 8.10 9.46
CA PRO A 248 -8.71 9.19 9.96
C PRO A 248 -9.38 10.02 11.07
N ASP A 249 -10.70 10.17 11.04
CA ASP A 249 -11.48 10.90 12.05
C ASP A 249 -11.35 10.25 13.44
N LYS A 250 -11.06 8.96 13.47
CA LYS A 250 -10.91 8.17 14.70
C LYS A 250 -9.46 7.92 15.13
N LEU A 251 -8.50 8.43 14.36
CA LEU A 251 -7.06 8.20 14.60
C LEU A 251 -6.61 8.52 16.03
N LEU A 252 -7.15 9.59 16.62
CA LEU A 252 -6.80 10.07 17.97
C LEU A 252 -7.85 9.71 19.03
N SER A 253 -8.84 8.90 18.72
CA SER A 253 -9.93 8.52 19.63
C SER A 253 -9.51 7.51 20.70
N GLY A 254 -8.38 6.81 20.53
CA GLY A 254 -7.97 5.67 21.35
C GLY A 254 -8.65 4.35 20.91
N GLU A 255 -9.44 4.38 19.84
CA GLU A 255 -10.18 3.21 19.37
C GLU A 255 -9.25 2.15 18.74
N LEU A 256 -8.18 2.57 18.07
CA LEU A 256 -7.22 1.65 17.46
C LEU A 256 -6.53 0.79 18.51
N GLU A 257 -6.16 1.39 19.64
CA GLU A 257 -5.59 0.68 20.79
C GLU A 257 -6.64 -0.19 21.50
N ASP A 258 -7.89 0.31 21.65
CA ASP A 258 -8.98 -0.46 22.24
C ASP A 258 -9.30 -1.71 21.43
N LEU A 259 -9.24 -1.62 20.10
CA LEU A 259 -9.43 -2.74 19.19
C LEU A 259 -8.21 -3.68 19.14
N GLY A 260 -7.05 -3.23 19.57
CA GLY A 260 -5.81 -3.99 19.57
C GLY A 260 -5.29 -4.31 18.16
N ILE A 261 -5.51 -3.43 17.19
CA ILE A 261 -5.02 -3.65 15.82
C ILE A 261 -3.50 -3.55 15.76
N LYS A 262 -2.91 -4.31 14.86
CA LYS A 262 -1.46 -4.35 14.61
C LYS A 262 -1.08 -3.95 13.19
N HIS A 263 -2.04 -3.92 12.29
CA HIS A 263 -1.87 -3.49 10.90
C HIS A 263 -2.91 -2.42 10.54
N ALA A 264 -2.51 -1.47 9.72
CA ALA A 264 -3.41 -0.45 9.18
C ALA A 264 -3.12 -0.21 7.71
N ALA A 265 -4.15 -0.10 6.88
CA ALA A 265 -4.03 0.35 5.50
C ALA A 265 -4.49 1.79 5.34
N TYR A 266 -3.85 2.51 4.40
CA TYR A 266 -4.27 3.84 4.00
C TYR A 266 -3.90 4.14 2.54
N ASN A 267 -4.77 4.86 1.85
CA ASN A 267 -4.63 5.16 0.42
C ASN A 267 -3.85 6.47 0.21
N ILE A 268 -2.95 6.48 -0.78
CA ILE A 268 -2.33 7.71 -1.31
C ILE A 268 -2.65 7.83 -2.80
N PRO A 269 -3.64 8.63 -3.18
CA PRO A 269 -3.79 9.08 -4.56
C PRO A 269 -2.59 9.97 -4.93
N VAL A 270 -1.74 9.50 -5.85
CA VAL A 270 -0.43 10.12 -6.11
C VAL A 270 -0.53 11.53 -6.72
N SER A 271 -1.61 11.83 -7.42
CA SER A 271 -1.82 13.15 -7.99
C SER A 271 -2.08 14.21 -6.91
N ARG A 272 -2.71 13.82 -5.78
CA ARG A 272 -3.09 14.73 -4.70
C ARG A 272 -1.90 15.23 -3.87
N ILE A 273 -0.84 14.43 -3.80
CA ILE A 273 0.36 14.84 -3.06
C ILE A 273 1.26 15.79 -3.83
N LEU A 274 0.98 16.03 -5.12
CA LEU A 274 1.75 16.94 -5.98
C LEU A 274 1.15 18.35 -5.98
N GLY A 275 2.02 19.35 -6.20
CA GLY A 275 1.63 20.72 -6.46
C GLY A 275 1.86 21.68 -5.30
N GLU A 276 1.38 22.90 -5.52
CA GLU A 276 1.50 24.00 -4.58
C GLU A 276 0.54 23.82 -3.39
N SER A 277 0.82 24.50 -2.32
CA SER A 277 -0.04 24.65 -1.15
C SER A 277 -0.21 26.15 -0.85
N ASP A 278 -1.45 26.60 -0.78
CA ASP A 278 -1.78 27.98 -0.37
C ASP A 278 -1.76 28.18 1.15
N ASN A 279 -1.48 27.12 1.90
CA ASN A 279 -1.47 27.12 3.36
C ASN A 279 -0.09 27.56 3.89
N GLU A 280 0.00 28.77 4.48
CA GLU A 280 1.24 29.30 5.04
C GLU A 280 1.82 28.42 6.18
N GLU A 281 0.99 27.65 6.90
CA GLU A 281 1.43 26.74 7.96
C GLU A 281 2.06 25.47 7.38
N TYR A 282 1.62 25.07 6.20
CA TYR A 282 2.08 23.88 5.49
C TYR A 282 2.51 24.24 4.06
N PRO A 283 3.63 24.95 3.90
CA PRO A 283 4.11 25.37 2.59
C PRO A 283 4.48 24.18 1.72
N PRO A 284 4.55 24.36 0.39
CA PRO A 284 4.98 23.33 -0.52
C PRO A 284 6.31 22.69 -0.09
N VAL A 285 6.45 21.39 -0.32
CA VAL A 285 7.68 20.65 -0.03
C VAL A 285 8.43 20.41 -1.33
N GLU A 286 9.58 21.08 -1.46
CA GLU A 286 10.47 20.92 -2.60
C GLU A 286 11.31 19.64 -2.46
N TYR A 287 11.39 18.86 -3.53
CA TYR A 287 12.18 17.64 -3.61
C TYR A 287 12.96 17.59 -4.93
N VAL A 288 14.24 17.31 -4.84
CA VAL A 288 15.10 17.19 -6.04
C VAL A 288 15.42 15.71 -6.28
N TYR A 289 15.04 15.23 -7.47
CA TYR A 289 15.33 13.87 -7.91
C TYR A 289 16.01 13.91 -9.29
N ASN A 290 17.14 13.24 -9.46
CA ASN A 290 17.94 13.22 -10.69
C ASN A 290 18.22 14.64 -11.27
N GLY A 291 18.38 15.65 -10.40
CA GLY A 291 18.65 17.04 -10.78
C GLY A 291 17.43 17.85 -11.23
N LYS A 292 16.23 17.28 -11.20
CA LYS A 292 14.95 17.94 -11.49
C LYS A 292 14.19 18.21 -10.19
N GLY A 293 13.59 19.39 -10.06
CA GLY A 293 12.75 19.76 -8.91
C GLY A 293 11.32 19.27 -9.08
N TYR A 294 10.75 18.80 -7.98
CA TYR A 294 9.35 18.37 -7.85
C TYR A 294 8.75 19.04 -6.63
N THR A 295 7.55 19.56 -6.77
CA THR A 295 6.83 20.25 -5.70
C THR A 295 5.71 19.35 -5.18
N PHE A 296 5.72 19.10 -3.87
CA PHE A 296 4.68 18.32 -3.19
C PHE A 296 3.80 19.24 -2.35
N ASN A 297 2.50 18.99 -2.34
CA ASN A 297 1.53 19.76 -1.59
C ASN A 297 1.74 19.58 -0.08
N GLY A 298 2.32 20.59 0.57
CA GLY A 298 2.70 20.51 1.98
C GLY A 298 1.52 20.32 2.91
N GLU A 299 0.36 20.83 2.54
CA GLU A 299 -0.88 20.63 3.28
C GLU A 299 -1.29 19.14 3.25
N VAL A 300 -1.43 18.54 2.09
CA VAL A 300 -1.78 17.10 1.93
C VAL A 300 -0.72 16.20 2.58
N ILE A 301 0.56 16.52 2.39
CA ILE A 301 1.65 15.75 3.00
C ILE A 301 1.61 15.80 4.53
N SER A 302 1.20 16.93 5.13
CA SER A 302 1.10 17.04 6.59
C SER A 302 0.04 16.12 7.19
N GLU A 303 -1.00 15.75 6.43
CA GLU A 303 -2.01 14.77 6.85
C GLU A 303 -1.40 13.36 6.94
N TYR A 304 -0.73 12.95 5.89
CA TYR A 304 -0.04 11.64 5.89
C TYR A 304 1.03 11.59 6.98
N ASP A 305 1.76 12.68 7.22
CA ASP A 305 2.72 12.79 8.32
C ASP A 305 2.05 12.51 9.67
N LEU A 306 0.87 13.10 9.92
CA LEU A 306 0.14 12.90 11.16
C LEU A 306 -0.36 11.46 11.29
N ILE A 307 -0.94 10.91 10.22
CA ILE A 307 -1.47 9.54 10.20
C ILE A 307 -0.33 8.54 10.46
N PHE A 308 0.70 8.57 9.65
CA PHE A 308 1.76 7.56 9.73
C PHE A 308 2.62 7.69 10.99
N LYS A 309 2.87 8.92 11.45
CA LYS A 309 3.49 9.13 12.75
C LYS A 309 2.68 8.52 13.88
N THR A 310 1.36 8.80 13.91
CA THR A 310 0.47 8.32 14.97
C THR A 310 0.39 6.79 14.98
N LEU A 311 0.26 6.16 13.82
CA LEU A 311 0.24 4.70 13.69
C LEU A 311 1.57 4.08 14.14
N THR A 312 2.69 4.67 13.73
CA THR A 312 4.03 4.21 14.14
C THR A 312 4.25 4.34 15.66
N GLU A 313 3.81 5.45 16.27
CA GLU A 313 3.88 5.65 17.72
C GLU A 313 3.02 4.63 18.50
N LYS A 314 1.97 4.10 17.86
CA LYS A 314 1.10 3.04 18.40
C LYS A 314 1.61 1.62 18.09
N GLU A 315 2.77 1.49 17.48
CA GLU A 315 3.36 0.20 17.06
C GLU A 315 2.44 -0.59 16.09
N ILE A 316 1.77 0.13 15.18
CA ILE A 316 0.92 -0.42 14.13
C ILE A 316 1.71 -0.43 12.83
N GLU A 317 1.81 -1.58 12.17
CA GLU A 317 2.45 -1.74 10.86
C GLU A 317 1.59 -1.10 9.77
N ILE A 318 2.22 -0.28 8.92
CA ILE A 318 1.51 0.54 7.94
C ILE A 318 1.68 -0.04 6.55
N THR A 319 0.55 -0.27 5.88
CA THR A 319 0.44 -0.59 4.47
C THR A 319 -0.15 0.59 3.72
N VAL A 320 0.57 1.09 2.71
CA VAL A 320 0.10 2.16 1.85
C VAL A 320 -0.29 1.61 0.49
N ILE A 321 -1.47 2.01 0.01
CA ILE A 321 -1.94 1.70 -1.34
C ILE A 321 -1.74 2.95 -2.19
N LEU A 322 -0.84 2.86 -3.18
CA LEU A 322 -0.61 3.93 -4.15
C LEU A 322 -1.66 3.85 -5.26
N LEU A 323 -2.46 4.89 -5.40
CA LEU A 323 -3.53 4.98 -6.38
C LEU A 323 -3.23 6.05 -7.42
N ASN A 324 -3.62 5.82 -8.66
CA ASN A 324 -3.43 6.77 -9.75
C ASN A 324 -4.76 7.35 -10.19
N ASP A 325 -5.22 8.37 -9.49
CA ASP A 325 -6.39 9.15 -9.84
C ASP A 325 -6.08 10.23 -10.88
N VAL A 326 -7.09 10.89 -11.40
CA VAL A 326 -6.91 11.92 -12.45
C VAL A 326 -6.99 13.32 -11.85
N VAL A 327 -5.90 14.06 -12.01
CA VAL A 327 -5.89 15.52 -11.81
C VAL A 327 -5.41 16.21 -13.09
N PRO A 328 -6.14 17.21 -13.62
CA PRO A 328 -5.79 17.88 -14.88
C PRO A 328 -4.38 18.49 -14.91
N ALA A 329 -3.82 18.84 -13.74
CA ALA A 329 -2.49 19.41 -13.62
C ALA A 329 -1.36 18.38 -13.88
N TYR A 330 -1.62 17.08 -13.74
CA TYR A 330 -0.62 16.03 -13.83
C TYR A 330 -1.04 14.88 -14.79
N PRO A 331 -1.38 15.18 -16.06
CA PRO A 331 -1.82 14.16 -17.02
C PRO A 331 -0.72 13.14 -17.35
N GLN A 332 0.55 13.48 -17.10
CA GLN A 332 1.70 12.62 -17.31
C GLN A 332 1.76 11.43 -16.34
N LEU A 333 1.03 11.44 -15.23
CA LEU A 333 0.91 10.29 -14.33
C LEU A 333 0.07 9.17 -14.94
N ILE A 334 -0.85 9.52 -15.84
CA ILE A 334 -1.80 8.61 -16.46
C ILE A 334 -1.16 7.97 -17.69
N HIS A 335 -1.17 6.65 -17.75
CA HIS A 335 -0.67 5.90 -18.90
C HIS A 335 -1.29 6.41 -20.20
N PRO A 336 -0.52 6.59 -21.31
CA PRO A 336 -1.06 7.12 -22.56
C PRO A 336 -2.31 6.40 -23.06
N GLN A 337 -2.37 5.06 -22.94
CA GLN A 337 -3.53 4.25 -23.32
C GLN A 337 -4.68 4.29 -22.30
N ALA A 338 -4.53 4.99 -21.18
CA ALA A 338 -5.59 5.20 -20.22
C ALA A 338 -6.27 6.57 -20.35
N ARG A 339 -5.66 7.49 -21.10
CA ARG A 339 -6.14 8.88 -21.21
C ARG A 339 -7.46 9.02 -21.93
N SER A 340 -7.78 8.10 -22.85
CA SER A 340 -9.08 8.08 -23.55
C SER A 340 -10.27 7.74 -22.64
N GLY A 341 -10.03 7.04 -21.54
CA GLY A 341 -11.03 6.64 -20.57
C GLY A 341 -11.13 7.54 -19.34
N ILE A 342 -10.51 8.72 -19.35
CA ILE A 342 -10.59 9.67 -18.25
C ILE A 342 -12.06 10.03 -17.94
N GLY A 343 -12.46 9.87 -16.67
CA GLY A 343 -13.83 10.06 -16.21
C GLY A 343 -14.70 8.79 -16.24
N THR A 344 -14.16 7.63 -16.67
CA THR A 344 -14.91 6.36 -16.70
C THR A 344 -14.55 5.39 -15.58
N ALA A 345 -13.46 5.65 -14.87
CA ALA A 345 -12.99 4.85 -13.73
C ALA A 345 -12.43 5.78 -12.63
N PRO A 346 -12.41 5.34 -11.38
CA PRO A 346 -11.79 6.11 -10.30
C PRO A 346 -10.25 6.11 -10.40
N TYR A 347 -9.64 5.02 -10.85
CA TYR A 347 -8.18 4.87 -10.93
C TYR A 347 -7.72 4.34 -12.29
N TYR A 348 -6.48 4.70 -12.65
CA TYR A 348 -5.91 4.49 -13.96
C TYR A 348 -4.53 3.86 -13.87
N ALA A 349 -4.11 3.16 -14.92
CA ALA A 349 -2.77 2.62 -15.01
C ALA A 349 -1.71 3.72 -14.87
N PHE A 350 -0.69 3.45 -14.08
CA PHE A 350 0.47 4.33 -13.91
C PHE A 350 1.27 4.46 -15.20
N ASN A 351 1.81 5.63 -15.49
CA ASN A 351 2.56 5.90 -16.70
C ASN A 351 4.03 5.46 -16.59
N GLY A 352 4.32 4.21 -16.92
CA GLY A 352 5.67 3.70 -17.19
C GLY A 352 6.06 3.75 -18.69
N ALA A 353 5.22 4.32 -19.55
CA ALA A 353 5.32 4.23 -21.00
C ALA A 353 6.03 5.41 -21.67
N ASP A 354 6.33 6.46 -20.95
CA ASP A 354 7.11 7.60 -21.43
C ASP A 354 8.08 8.15 -20.37
N GLU A 355 9.02 8.98 -20.81
CA GLU A 355 10.08 9.51 -19.93
C GLU A 355 9.52 10.35 -18.79
N GLU A 356 8.54 11.21 -19.08
CA GLU A 356 7.98 12.12 -18.09
C GLU A 356 7.23 11.36 -16.99
N GLY A 357 6.43 10.35 -17.37
CA GLY A 357 5.75 9.47 -16.42
C GLY A 357 6.73 8.71 -15.52
N VAL A 358 7.76 8.11 -16.12
CA VAL A 358 8.82 7.40 -15.37
C VAL A 358 9.52 8.31 -14.38
N GLU A 359 9.87 9.54 -14.77
CA GLU A 359 10.52 10.51 -13.89
C GLU A 359 9.64 10.92 -12.71
N TYR A 360 8.35 11.19 -12.96
CA TYR A 360 7.40 11.50 -11.88
C TYR A 360 7.20 10.33 -10.93
N LEU A 361 6.98 9.11 -11.44
CA LEU A 361 6.83 7.92 -10.59
C LEU A 361 8.08 7.67 -9.73
N ALA A 362 9.26 7.82 -10.32
CA ALA A 362 10.51 7.65 -9.59
C ALA A 362 10.70 8.71 -8.50
N ALA A 363 10.38 9.97 -8.79
CA ALA A 363 10.45 11.04 -7.81
C ALA A 363 9.44 10.85 -6.66
N ILE A 364 8.20 10.44 -6.98
CA ILE A 364 7.15 10.15 -5.99
C ILE A 364 7.57 8.97 -5.10
N GLY A 365 8.00 7.85 -5.70
CA GLY A 365 8.43 6.67 -4.95
C GLY A 365 9.61 6.98 -4.02
N SER A 366 10.62 7.72 -4.51
CA SER A 366 11.78 8.13 -3.70
C SER A 366 11.39 9.10 -2.59
N PHE A 367 10.57 10.11 -2.88
CA PHE A 367 10.11 11.09 -1.89
C PHE A 367 9.34 10.42 -0.75
N LEU A 368 8.36 9.58 -1.09
CA LEU A 368 7.54 8.89 -0.09
C LEU A 368 8.37 7.91 0.75
N ALA A 369 9.26 7.14 0.12
CA ALA A 369 10.13 6.22 0.82
C ALA A 369 11.11 6.94 1.76
N GLU A 370 11.71 8.05 1.32
CA GLU A 370 12.59 8.85 2.18
C GLU A 370 11.85 9.46 3.36
N ARG A 371 10.64 9.99 3.10
CA ARG A 371 9.83 10.65 4.13
C ARG A 371 9.34 9.69 5.19
N TYR A 372 8.94 8.47 4.82
CA TYR A 372 8.31 7.50 5.71
C TYR A 372 9.20 6.27 5.99
N SER A 373 10.49 6.50 6.21
CA SER A 373 11.47 5.49 6.62
C SER A 373 11.85 5.52 8.09
N GLY A 374 11.08 6.21 8.92
CA GLY A 374 11.23 6.19 10.38
C GLY A 374 12.41 6.94 10.94
N ARG A 375 13.01 7.87 10.20
CA ARG A 375 14.14 8.65 10.69
C ARG A 375 13.72 9.74 11.69
N ALA A 376 14.77 10.35 12.28
CA ALA A 376 14.78 11.42 13.29
C ALA A 376 13.79 12.58 13.10
N ASN A 377 13.12 12.68 11.96
CA ASN A 377 12.05 13.63 11.68
C ASN A 377 10.68 13.23 12.27
N GLY A 378 10.52 11.99 12.75
CA GLY A 378 9.31 11.53 13.45
C GLY A 378 8.05 11.51 12.59
N ARG A 379 8.15 11.18 11.29
CA ARG A 379 7.01 11.17 10.33
C ARG A 379 6.37 9.80 10.13
N GLY A 380 6.89 8.78 10.80
CA GLY A 380 6.38 7.40 10.72
C GLY A 380 7.18 6.50 9.78
N ILE A 381 6.82 5.20 9.79
CA ILE A 381 7.44 4.15 8.97
C ILE A 381 6.35 3.44 8.18
N VAL A 382 6.43 3.48 6.86
CA VAL A 382 5.59 2.65 5.99
C VAL A 382 6.36 1.37 5.66
N ALA A 383 5.81 0.24 6.07
CA ALA A 383 6.40 -1.08 5.87
C ALA A 383 6.10 -1.64 4.49
N ASN A 384 4.85 -1.50 4.05
CA ASN A 384 4.32 -2.15 2.86
C ASN A 384 3.77 -1.12 1.87
N TRP A 385 4.06 -1.33 0.58
CA TRP A 385 3.60 -0.49 -0.51
C TRP A 385 2.88 -1.35 -1.54
N ILE A 386 1.61 -1.11 -1.75
CA ILE A 386 0.79 -1.75 -2.78
C ILE A 386 0.73 -0.82 -3.98
N ILE A 387 1.07 -1.31 -5.16
CA ILE A 387 1.13 -0.52 -6.40
C ILE A 387 -0.15 -0.74 -7.22
N GLY A 388 -1.03 0.25 -7.18
CA GLY A 388 -2.36 0.16 -7.79
C GLY A 388 -3.37 -0.57 -6.92
N ASN A 389 -4.61 -0.68 -7.40
CA ASN A 389 -5.70 -1.39 -6.76
C ASN A 389 -6.31 -2.37 -7.74
N GLU A 390 -6.50 -3.64 -7.34
CA GLU A 390 -7.18 -4.67 -8.14
C GLU A 390 -6.84 -4.61 -9.64
N ILE A 391 -5.54 -4.69 -9.94
CA ILE A 391 -5.07 -4.43 -11.32
C ILE A 391 -5.68 -5.36 -12.38
N ASN A 392 -6.17 -6.53 -11.98
CA ASN A 392 -6.92 -7.41 -12.87
C ASN A 392 -8.32 -6.87 -13.22
N ALA A 393 -8.92 -6.02 -12.38
CA ALA A 393 -10.15 -5.28 -12.68
C ALA A 393 -9.86 -4.04 -13.54
N ARG A 394 -9.28 -4.29 -14.72
CA ARG A 394 -8.72 -3.31 -15.66
C ARG A 394 -9.62 -2.11 -15.91
N LYS A 395 -10.91 -2.33 -16.11
CA LYS A 395 -11.84 -1.25 -16.45
C LYS A 395 -12.27 -0.42 -15.26
N ASP A 396 -12.30 -1.04 -14.08
CA ASP A 396 -12.90 -0.43 -12.89
C ASP A 396 -11.83 0.21 -11.97
N TRP A 397 -10.69 -0.47 -11.72
CA TRP A 397 -9.75 -0.06 -10.70
C TRP A 397 -8.33 0.26 -11.17
N ASN A 398 -7.99 -0.08 -12.42
CA ASN A 398 -6.68 0.24 -13.03
C ASN A 398 -6.85 0.45 -14.54
N TYR A 399 -7.66 1.47 -14.88
CA TYR A 399 -8.10 1.66 -16.25
C TYR A 399 -6.93 1.82 -17.23
N MET A 400 -6.97 1.03 -18.27
CA MET A 400 -6.21 1.16 -19.51
C MET A 400 -7.07 0.63 -20.65
N GLU A 401 -6.90 1.09 -21.88
CA GLU A 401 -7.57 0.52 -23.04
C GLU A 401 -7.34 -0.99 -23.14
N TYR A 402 -8.33 -1.71 -23.68
CA TYR A 402 -8.22 -3.17 -23.82
C TYR A 402 -7.04 -3.56 -24.71
N THR A 403 -6.24 -4.50 -24.24
CA THR A 403 -5.12 -5.09 -24.97
C THR A 403 -4.95 -6.55 -24.54
N SER A 404 -3.97 -7.28 -25.09
CA SER A 404 -3.65 -8.62 -24.61
C SER A 404 -3.14 -8.55 -23.17
N ILE A 405 -3.39 -9.60 -22.41
CA ILE A 405 -2.92 -9.69 -21.01
C ILE A 405 -1.42 -9.49 -20.90
N ARG A 406 -0.65 -10.07 -21.82
CA ARG A 406 0.81 -9.91 -21.89
C ARG A 406 1.23 -8.45 -22.06
N ALA A 407 0.58 -7.72 -22.96
CA ALA A 407 0.86 -6.31 -23.17
C ALA A 407 0.42 -5.45 -21.98
N TYR A 408 -0.74 -5.74 -21.39
CA TYR A 408 -1.24 -5.07 -20.20
C TYR A 408 -0.29 -5.22 -19.02
N VAL A 409 0.11 -6.44 -18.73
CA VAL A 409 1.04 -6.77 -17.63
C VAL A 409 2.41 -6.15 -17.89
N LYS A 410 2.88 -6.11 -19.13
CA LYS A 410 4.14 -5.45 -19.49
C LYS A 410 4.13 -3.95 -19.12
N GLU A 411 3.06 -3.25 -19.46
CA GLU A 411 2.94 -1.82 -19.11
C GLU A 411 2.83 -1.61 -17.60
N TYR A 412 2.11 -2.49 -16.88
CA TYR A 412 2.06 -2.47 -15.42
C TYR A 412 3.45 -2.71 -14.80
N ILE A 413 4.21 -3.70 -15.29
CA ILE A 413 5.56 -4.01 -14.81
C ILE A 413 6.51 -2.83 -14.96
N ARG A 414 6.43 -2.05 -16.04
CA ARG A 414 7.26 -0.85 -16.23
C ARG A 414 7.08 0.13 -15.07
N ALA A 415 5.84 0.48 -14.75
CA ALA A 415 5.54 1.38 -13.64
C ALA A 415 5.89 0.74 -12.27
N PHE A 416 5.58 -0.54 -12.10
CA PHE A 416 5.91 -1.31 -10.90
C PHE A 416 7.41 -1.30 -10.62
N ARG A 417 8.25 -1.57 -11.63
CA ARG A 417 9.71 -1.55 -11.52
C ARG A 417 10.26 -0.18 -11.15
N VAL A 418 9.71 0.87 -11.73
CA VAL A 418 10.12 2.24 -11.38
C VAL A 418 9.87 2.52 -9.92
N LEU A 419 8.66 2.23 -9.42
CA LEU A 419 8.29 2.43 -8.02
C LEU A 419 9.08 1.49 -7.09
N TYR A 420 9.19 0.20 -7.45
CA TYR A 420 9.99 -0.79 -6.71
C TYR A 420 11.42 -0.32 -6.52
N ASN A 421 12.13 0.00 -7.61
CA ASN A 421 13.53 0.41 -7.56
C ASN A 421 13.70 1.73 -6.80
N SER A 422 12.77 2.69 -6.96
CA SER A 422 12.81 3.97 -6.28
C SER A 422 12.60 3.82 -4.77
N ILE A 423 11.64 3.02 -4.35
CA ILE A 423 11.35 2.78 -2.93
C ILE A 423 12.46 1.93 -2.28
N LYS A 424 12.83 0.80 -2.88
CA LYS A 424 13.81 -0.13 -2.32
C LYS A 424 15.22 0.46 -2.26
N SER A 425 15.60 1.33 -3.20
CA SER A 425 16.89 2.02 -3.17
C SER A 425 17.01 3.04 -2.02
N ILE A 426 15.91 3.47 -1.45
CA ILE A 426 15.85 4.37 -0.29
C ILE A 426 15.69 3.58 1.00
N ASN A 427 14.71 2.67 1.06
CA ASN A 427 14.49 1.80 2.22
C ASN A 427 14.45 0.33 1.78
N GLY A 428 15.58 -0.35 1.94
CA GLY A 428 15.75 -1.74 1.53
C GLY A 428 14.82 -2.73 2.23
N ALA A 429 14.32 -2.39 3.42
CA ALA A 429 13.39 -3.23 4.17
C ALA A 429 11.91 -3.06 3.77
N SER A 430 11.57 -2.06 2.94
CA SER A 430 10.21 -1.90 2.42
C SER A 430 9.79 -3.10 1.57
N ARG A 431 8.54 -3.54 1.70
CA ARG A 431 7.96 -4.62 0.91
C ARG A 431 7.00 -4.05 -0.11
N ILE A 432 7.02 -4.57 -1.33
CA ILE A 432 6.25 -4.05 -2.47
C ILE A 432 5.31 -5.14 -2.97
N PHE A 433 4.04 -4.79 -3.15
CA PHE A 433 2.97 -5.75 -3.48
C PHE A 433 2.25 -5.36 -4.77
N ILE A 434 1.80 -6.37 -5.52
CA ILE A 434 0.74 -6.22 -6.52
C ILE A 434 -0.61 -6.41 -5.84
N SER A 435 -1.69 -5.85 -6.39
CA SER A 435 -3.05 -6.00 -5.84
C SER A 435 -3.98 -6.67 -6.84
N LEU A 436 -4.70 -7.70 -6.39
CA LEU A 436 -5.66 -8.47 -7.18
C LEU A 436 -7.00 -8.64 -6.45
N ASP A 437 -8.10 -8.73 -7.22
CA ASP A 437 -9.42 -9.03 -6.68
C ASP A 437 -9.69 -10.55 -6.58
N GLN A 438 -10.88 -10.93 -6.15
CA GLN A 438 -11.30 -12.31 -5.92
C GLN A 438 -11.54 -13.14 -7.20
N ARG A 439 -11.54 -12.52 -8.40
CA ARG A 439 -11.81 -13.24 -9.68
C ARG A 439 -10.59 -14.03 -10.10
N TRP A 440 -10.51 -15.29 -9.64
CA TRP A 440 -9.30 -16.10 -9.78
C TRP A 440 -9.18 -16.75 -11.18
N ASP A 441 -10.12 -17.64 -11.53
CA ASP A 441 -10.18 -18.32 -12.83
C ASP A 441 -11.66 -18.36 -13.29
N SER A 442 -12.22 -17.17 -13.48
CA SER A 442 -13.66 -16.99 -13.70
C SER A 442 -14.07 -17.14 -15.15
N ASN A 443 -13.13 -17.01 -16.09
CA ASN A 443 -13.37 -16.92 -17.53
C ASN A 443 -14.53 -15.96 -17.88
N SER A 444 -14.69 -14.92 -17.08
CA SER A 444 -15.74 -13.94 -17.23
C SER A 444 -15.38 -12.93 -18.34
N ASN A 445 -15.88 -11.74 -18.33
CA ASN A 445 -15.72 -10.81 -19.44
C ASN A 445 -14.30 -10.19 -19.48
N SER A 446 -13.39 -10.76 -20.28
CA SER A 446 -12.02 -10.27 -20.47
C SER A 446 -11.91 -8.83 -21.03
N LEU A 447 -12.98 -8.27 -21.59
CA LEU A 447 -13.03 -6.87 -22.00
C LEU A 447 -13.13 -5.90 -20.81
N ILE A 448 -13.57 -6.39 -19.67
CA ILE A 448 -13.75 -5.59 -18.44
C ILE A 448 -12.61 -5.89 -17.47
N HIS A 449 -12.31 -7.16 -17.23
CA HIS A 449 -11.27 -7.61 -16.31
C HIS A 449 -10.55 -8.85 -16.85
N TYR A 450 -9.36 -9.09 -16.35
CA TYR A 450 -8.61 -10.33 -16.51
C TYR A 450 -8.80 -11.20 -15.28
N ASP A 451 -8.58 -12.49 -15.39
CA ASP A 451 -8.55 -13.36 -14.21
C ASP A 451 -7.27 -13.07 -13.39
N ALA A 452 -7.39 -13.08 -12.08
CA ALA A 452 -6.29 -12.78 -11.17
C ALA A 452 -5.14 -13.77 -11.32
N LYS A 453 -5.45 -15.05 -11.55
CA LYS A 453 -4.49 -16.11 -11.82
C LYS A 453 -3.67 -15.81 -13.08
N ASP A 454 -4.34 -15.45 -14.18
CA ASP A 454 -3.66 -15.13 -15.45
C ASP A 454 -2.73 -13.90 -15.30
N ILE A 455 -3.17 -12.87 -14.59
CA ILE A 455 -2.31 -11.71 -14.26
C ILE A 455 -1.10 -12.16 -13.45
N LEU A 456 -1.30 -12.97 -12.41
CA LEU A 456 -0.25 -13.44 -11.53
C LEU A 456 0.81 -14.25 -12.28
N GLU A 457 0.38 -15.17 -13.13
CA GLU A 457 1.24 -15.99 -13.98
C GLU A 457 2.07 -15.13 -14.95
N GLU A 458 1.41 -14.26 -15.70
CA GLU A 458 2.09 -13.43 -16.70
C GLU A 458 3.02 -12.40 -16.03
N PHE A 459 2.61 -11.82 -14.87
CA PHE A 459 3.44 -10.93 -14.08
C PHE A 459 4.71 -11.64 -13.57
N ASN A 460 4.57 -12.79 -12.92
CA ASN A 460 5.70 -13.55 -12.42
C ASN A 460 6.66 -13.95 -13.55
N LYS A 461 6.11 -14.43 -14.68
CA LYS A 461 6.89 -14.81 -15.85
C LYS A 461 7.72 -13.64 -16.40
N GLN A 462 7.12 -12.48 -16.62
CA GLN A 462 7.83 -11.31 -17.17
C GLN A 462 8.84 -10.76 -16.16
N ILE A 463 8.49 -10.70 -14.86
CA ILE A 463 9.42 -10.30 -13.80
C ILE A 463 10.66 -11.19 -13.80
N ARG A 464 10.50 -12.51 -13.90
CA ARG A 464 11.64 -13.45 -13.93
C ARG A 464 12.45 -13.35 -15.23
N GLU A 465 11.79 -13.13 -16.36
CA GLU A 465 12.48 -12.97 -17.66
C GLU A 465 13.35 -11.71 -17.72
N GLU A 466 12.95 -10.63 -17.04
CA GLU A 466 13.65 -9.34 -17.04
C GLU A 466 14.44 -9.08 -15.74
N GLY A 467 14.62 -10.09 -14.90
CA GLY A 467 15.31 -10.04 -13.60
C GLY A 467 14.36 -10.17 -12.42
N ASN A 468 14.44 -11.31 -11.71
CA ASN A 468 13.57 -11.59 -10.57
C ASN A 468 13.78 -10.57 -9.44
N ILE A 469 12.71 -10.24 -8.74
CA ILE A 469 12.70 -9.37 -7.55
C ILE A 469 11.73 -9.90 -6.51
N ASP A 470 11.89 -9.46 -5.26
CA ASP A 470 10.99 -9.81 -4.17
C ASP A 470 9.74 -8.93 -4.21
N TRP A 471 8.64 -9.50 -4.62
CA TRP A 471 7.31 -8.89 -4.59
C TRP A 471 6.36 -9.74 -3.73
N GLY A 472 5.34 -9.11 -3.17
CA GLY A 472 4.27 -9.76 -2.44
C GLY A 472 2.93 -9.66 -3.17
N LEU A 473 1.94 -10.43 -2.70
CA LEU A 473 0.57 -10.40 -3.19
C LEU A 473 -0.35 -9.76 -2.15
N ALA A 474 -1.01 -8.69 -2.54
CA ALA A 474 -2.15 -8.12 -1.86
C ALA A 474 -3.42 -8.60 -2.56
N ILE A 475 -4.33 -9.26 -1.84
CA ILE A 475 -5.54 -9.83 -2.44
C ILE A 475 -6.79 -9.43 -1.66
N HIS A 476 -7.91 -9.23 -2.39
CA HIS A 476 -9.21 -8.85 -1.85
C HIS A 476 -10.22 -10.01 -2.00
N PRO A 477 -10.21 -11.00 -1.09
CA PRO A 477 -11.03 -12.20 -1.22
C PRO A 477 -12.45 -11.99 -0.67
N TYR A 478 -13.13 -10.97 -1.19
CA TYR A 478 -14.52 -10.70 -0.85
C TYR A 478 -15.44 -11.87 -1.16
N ASN A 479 -16.54 -11.97 -0.44
CA ASN A 479 -17.53 -13.02 -0.71
C ASN A 479 -18.29 -12.80 -2.04
N VAL A 480 -18.89 -13.84 -2.55
CA VAL A 480 -19.66 -13.82 -3.80
C VAL A 480 -21.11 -14.29 -3.54
N PRO A 481 -22.09 -13.41 -3.76
CA PRO A 481 -21.97 -11.98 -4.09
C PRO A 481 -21.40 -11.14 -2.94
N LEU A 482 -20.83 -9.98 -3.26
CA LEU A 482 -20.22 -9.05 -2.30
C LEU A 482 -21.16 -8.65 -1.15
N THR A 483 -22.46 -8.54 -1.44
CA THR A 483 -23.52 -8.21 -0.47
C THR A 483 -23.91 -9.37 0.46
N SER A 484 -23.29 -10.55 0.31
CA SER A 484 -23.60 -11.73 1.15
C SER A 484 -22.54 -11.93 2.23
N PRO A 485 -22.87 -11.89 3.51
CA PRO A 485 -21.91 -12.19 4.59
C PRO A 485 -21.69 -13.69 4.84
N TYR A 486 -22.42 -14.58 4.15
CA TYR A 486 -22.46 -16.01 4.43
C TYR A 486 -21.33 -16.78 3.71
N ILE A 487 -20.07 -16.53 4.07
CA ILE A 487 -18.88 -17.15 3.43
C ILE A 487 -18.79 -18.67 3.61
N TRP A 488 -19.51 -19.23 4.57
CA TRP A 488 -19.58 -20.68 4.84
C TRP A 488 -20.65 -21.42 4.05
N LYS A 489 -21.42 -20.70 3.23
CA LYS A 489 -22.41 -21.34 2.37
C LYS A 489 -21.78 -21.84 1.08
N ASP A 490 -22.20 -23.03 0.65
CA ASP A 490 -21.78 -23.57 -0.63
C ASP A 490 -22.06 -22.59 -1.77
N SER A 491 -21.08 -22.43 -2.65
CA SER A 491 -21.16 -21.60 -3.83
C SER A 491 -20.64 -22.38 -5.06
N LEU A 492 -21.30 -22.20 -6.20
CA LEU A 492 -20.82 -22.76 -7.47
C LEU A 492 -19.55 -22.07 -7.98
N TYR A 493 -19.25 -20.90 -7.42
CA TYR A 493 -18.12 -20.07 -7.83
C TYR A 493 -16.89 -20.26 -6.93
N VAL A 494 -17.05 -20.88 -5.76
CA VAL A 494 -15.97 -21.06 -4.77
C VAL A 494 -15.72 -22.56 -4.64
N LYS A 495 -14.55 -23.00 -5.11
CA LYS A 495 -14.12 -24.40 -5.08
C LYS A 495 -12.77 -24.49 -4.36
N ASP A 496 -12.49 -25.67 -3.86
CA ASP A 496 -11.23 -25.99 -3.21
C ASP A 496 -10.23 -26.61 -4.22
N SER A 497 -9.96 -25.86 -5.29
CA SER A 497 -9.08 -26.28 -6.39
C SER A 497 -8.56 -25.07 -7.17
N GLU A 498 -7.44 -25.21 -7.85
CA GLU A 498 -6.78 -24.16 -8.64
C GLU A 498 -7.64 -23.60 -9.79
N ASP A 499 -8.66 -24.34 -10.24
CA ASP A 499 -9.64 -23.92 -11.25
C ASP A 499 -10.87 -23.24 -10.63
N THR A 500 -10.78 -22.78 -9.38
CA THR A 500 -11.88 -22.06 -8.73
C THR A 500 -12.18 -20.75 -9.47
N PRO A 501 -13.44 -20.47 -9.85
CA PRO A 501 -13.77 -19.18 -10.45
C PRO A 501 -13.48 -17.98 -9.54
N MET A 502 -13.70 -18.13 -8.24
CA MET A 502 -13.53 -17.06 -7.24
C MET A 502 -12.76 -17.57 -6.02
N VAL A 503 -11.94 -16.68 -5.48
CA VAL A 503 -11.27 -16.89 -4.20
C VAL A 503 -11.93 -16.01 -3.15
N THR A 504 -12.33 -16.63 -2.04
CA THR A 504 -12.87 -15.98 -0.84
C THR A 504 -12.09 -16.50 0.37
N MET A 505 -12.39 -15.99 1.57
CA MET A 505 -11.75 -16.55 2.77
C MET A 505 -12.13 -18.02 3.05
N ALA A 506 -13.13 -18.58 2.36
CA ALA A 506 -13.47 -20.00 2.49
C ALA A 506 -12.49 -20.94 1.78
N ASN A 507 -11.78 -20.45 0.76
CA ASN A 507 -10.79 -21.19 -0.02
C ASN A 507 -9.51 -20.39 -0.28
N ILE A 508 -9.14 -19.52 0.63
CA ILE A 508 -7.95 -18.65 0.47
C ILE A 508 -6.63 -19.43 0.36
N ASP A 509 -6.61 -20.64 0.90
CA ASP A 509 -5.51 -21.57 0.78
C ASP A 509 -5.18 -21.94 -0.68
N VAL A 510 -6.14 -21.89 -1.59
CA VAL A 510 -5.88 -22.06 -3.03
C VAL A 510 -4.81 -21.09 -3.53
N VAL A 511 -4.86 -19.81 -3.11
CA VAL A 511 -3.88 -18.81 -3.50
C VAL A 511 -2.51 -19.08 -2.88
N THR A 512 -2.48 -19.37 -1.59
CA THR A 512 -1.20 -19.61 -0.90
C THR A 512 -0.54 -20.92 -1.31
N ASP A 513 -1.34 -21.96 -1.60
CA ASP A 513 -0.84 -23.21 -2.17
C ASP A 513 -0.29 -23.01 -3.59
N TYR A 514 -0.96 -22.14 -4.38
CA TYR A 514 -0.50 -21.77 -5.73
C TYR A 514 0.87 -21.07 -5.71
N LEU A 515 1.08 -20.18 -4.76
CA LEU A 515 2.36 -19.45 -4.59
C LEU A 515 3.51 -20.32 -4.05
N GLN A 516 3.23 -21.56 -3.58
CA GLN A 516 4.27 -22.51 -3.17
C GLN A 516 4.88 -23.31 -4.34
N GLN A 517 4.39 -23.11 -5.58
CA GLN A 517 5.00 -23.69 -6.78
C GLN A 517 6.40 -23.08 -6.99
N GLU A 518 7.35 -23.88 -7.44
CA GLU A 518 8.78 -23.51 -7.58
C GLU A 518 8.98 -22.21 -8.37
N GLU A 519 8.16 -21.98 -9.39
CA GLU A 519 8.23 -20.80 -10.24
C GLU A 519 7.81 -19.50 -9.55
N PHE A 520 7.05 -19.58 -8.44
CA PHE A 520 6.62 -18.41 -7.67
C PHE A 520 7.51 -18.10 -6.48
N LEU A 521 8.37 -19.01 -6.05
CA LEU A 521 9.22 -18.80 -4.89
C LEU A 521 10.16 -17.60 -5.08
N MET A 522 10.51 -16.93 -4.00
CA MET A 522 11.55 -15.92 -3.97
C MET A 522 12.92 -16.56 -4.21
N GLU A 523 13.96 -15.76 -4.41
CA GLU A 523 15.31 -16.27 -4.68
C GLU A 523 15.90 -17.09 -3.53
N ASP A 524 15.50 -16.80 -2.30
CA ASP A 524 15.91 -17.55 -1.10
C ASP A 524 15.11 -18.84 -0.89
N GLY A 525 14.13 -19.11 -1.76
CA GLY A 525 13.24 -20.29 -1.70
C GLY A 525 12.02 -20.12 -0.80
N GLU A 526 11.85 -18.96 -0.18
CA GLU A 526 10.66 -18.67 0.63
C GLU A 526 9.42 -18.37 -0.25
N VAL A 527 8.23 -18.64 0.31
CA VAL A 527 6.96 -18.32 -0.33
C VAL A 527 6.74 -16.81 -0.28
N ARG A 528 6.27 -16.21 -1.38
CA ARG A 528 5.98 -14.79 -1.43
C ARG A 528 4.94 -14.37 -0.39
N PRO A 529 5.14 -13.24 0.31
CA PRO A 529 4.22 -12.78 1.35
C PRO A 529 2.85 -12.45 0.75
N VAL A 530 1.79 -12.86 1.47
CA VAL A 530 0.40 -12.56 1.12
C VAL A 530 -0.21 -11.68 2.20
N THR A 531 -0.83 -10.58 1.79
CA THR A 531 -1.67 -9.75 2.67
C THR A 531 -3.10 -9.70 2.13
N ILE A 532 -4.06 -9.88 3.02
CA ILE A 532 -5.47 -9.58 2.72
C ILE A 532 -5.64 -8.08 2.95
N SER A 533 -5.42 -7.30 1.88
CA SER A 533 -5.33 -5.84 2.00
C SER A 533 -6.68 -5.14 2.03
N GLU A 534 -7.74 -5.84 1.65
CA GLU A 534 -9.12 -5.35 1.74
C GLU A 534 -10.09 -6.52 1.85
N LEU A 535 -10.97 -6.47 2.85
CA LEU A 535 -12.00 -7.49 3.10
C LEU A 535 -13.08 -6.93 4.02
N GLY A 536 -14.35 -7.14 3.70
CA GLY A 536 -15.46 -6.73 4.55
C GLY A 536 -16.70 -7.60 4.37
N TYR A 537 -17.57 -7.59 5.37
CA TYR A 537 -18.85 -8.30 5.35
C TYR A 537 -19.95 -7.38 5.83
N THR A 538 -21.08 -7.35 5.10
CA THR A 538 -22.19 -6.47 5.43
C THR A 538 -22.94 -6.92 6.69
N SER A 539 -23.43 -5.94 7.46
CA SER A 539 -24.35 -6.16 8.58
C SER A 539 -25.82 -6.09 8.18
N SER A 540 -26.14 -5.90 6.90
CA SER A 540 -27.54 -5.79 6.40
C SER A 540 -28.40 -7.01 6.74
N ASP A 541 -27.79 -8.21 6.80
CA ASP A 541 -28.46 -9.47 7.17
C ASP A 541 -28.44 -9.76 8.69
N GLY A 542 -27.80 -8.89 9.49
CA GLY A 542 -27.64 -8.99 10.93
C GLY A 542 -26.20 -8.76 11.38
N GLU A 543 -26.04 -8.00 12.46
CA GLU A 543 -24.71 -7.71 13.03
C GLU A 543 -24.00 -8.96 13.57
N ASP A 544 -24.76 -9.93 14.07
CA ASP A 544 -24.21 -11.20 14.53
C ASP A 544 -23.74 -12.07 13.37
N VAL A 545 -24.38 -11.97 12.19
CA VAL A 545 -23.94 -12.64 10.95
C VAL A 545 -22.67 -11.98 10.43
N GLN A 546 -22.60 -10.65 10.38
CA GLN A 546 -21.38 -9.91 10.06
C GLN A 546 -20.22 -10.35 10.94
N ALA A 547 -20.44 -10.35 12.25
CA ALA A 547 -19.44 -10.74 13.22
C ALA A 547 -18.97 -12.20 13.06
N ALA A 548 -19.90 -13.12 12.75
CA ALA A 548 -19.56 -14.52 12.48
C ALA A 548 -18.69 -14.67 11.22
N ALA A 549 -18.96 -13.88 10.17
CA ALA A 549 -18.17 -13.87 8.95
C ALA A 549 -16.74 -13.33 9.20
N ILE A 550 -16.61 -12.25 9.96
CA ILE A 550 -15.31 -11.70 10.35
C ILE A 550 -14.50 -12.71 11.19
N VAL A 551 -15.14 -13.40 12.14
CA VAL A 551 -14.47 -14.46 12.92
C VAL A 551 -14.00 -15.59 12.01
N TYR A 552 -14.84 -16.06 11.08
CA TYR A 552 -14.47 -17.10 10.12
C TYR A 552 -13.25 -16.69 9.30
N ALA A 553 -13.30 -15.49 8.71
CA ALA A 553 -12.22 -14.97 7.89
C ALA A 553 -10.91 -14.85 8.65
N TYR A 554 -10.96 -14.31 9.88
CA TYR A 554 -9.77 -14.20 10.71
C TYR A 554 -9.20 -15.57 11.09
N LYS A 555 -10.06 -16.54 11.45
CA LYS A 555 -9.63 -17.91 11.76
C LYS A 555 -8.99 -18.61 10.55
N ALA A 556 -9.49 -18.39 9.34
CA ALA A 556 -8.87 -18.89 8.12
C ALA A 556 -7.46 -18.29 7.91
N ALA A 557 -7.34 -16.98 8.11
CA ALA A 557 -6.04 -16.31 8.01
C ALA A 557 -5.07 -16.71 9.13
N GLU A 558 -5.57 -16.88 10.37
CA GLU A 558 -4.76 -17.31 11.52
C GLU A 558 -4.17 -18.72 11.28
N ALA A 559 -4.93 -19.61 10.65
CA ALA A 559 -4.51 -20.98 10.34
C ALA A 559 -3.54 -21.08 9.15
N ASN A 560 -3.41 -20.03 8.34
CA ASN A 560 -2.57 -20.00 7.14
C ASN A 560 -1.27 -19.22 7.41
N PRO A 561 -0.10 -19.90 7.49
CA PRO A 561 1.17 -19.23 7.84
C PRO A 561 1.66 -18.24 6.77
N HIS A 562 1.21 -18.36 5.52
CA HIS A 562 1.63 -17.49 4.41
C HIS A 562 0.83 -16.19 4.33
N ILE A 563 -0.25 -16.04 5.10
CA ILE A 563 -0.99 -14.78 5.21
C ILE A 563 -0.41 -13.99 6.38
N GLU A 564 0.09 -12.79 6.10
CA GLU A 564 0.74 -11.96 7.10
C GLU A 564 -0.22 -11.03 7.85
N SER A 565 -1.23 -10.50 7.15
CA SER A 565 -2.22 -9.58 7.73
C SER A 565 -3.58 -9.68 7.07
N VAL A 566 -4.62 -9.27 7.80
CA VAL A 566 -5.99 -9.11 7.30
C VAL A 566 -6.46 -7.71 7.64
N LEU A 567 -6.63 -6.89 6.62
CA LEU A 567 -7.07 -5.50 6.74
C LEU A 567 -8.58 -5.44 6.44
N PHE A 568 -9.39 -5.42 7.50
CA PHE A 568 -10.83 -5.33 7.31
C PHE A 568 -11.25 -3.92 6.86
N SER A 569 -12.02 -3.85 5.81
CA SER A 569 -12.77 -2.68 5.36
C SER A 569 -14.16 -2.76 6.00
N ARG A 570 -14.54 -1.88 6.93
CA ARG A 570 -13.78 -0.70 7.34
C ARG A 570 -14.08 -0.37 8.81
N GLN A 571 -13.41 0.62 9.35
CA GLN A 571 -13.62 1.03 10.74
C GLN A 571 -15.01 1.64 10.97
N THR A 572 -15.51 2.47 10.05
CA THR A 572 -16.82 3.16 10.13
C THR A 572 -17.57 2.97 8.82
N ASP A 573 -18.88 2.71 8.85
CA ASP A 573 -19.71 2.61 7.65
C ASP A 573 -19.56 3.84 6.75
N ALA A 574 -19.56 3.63 5.44
CA ALA A 574 -19.57 4.69 4.43
C ALA A 574 -20.91 4.76 3.73
N ALA A 575 -21.43 5.98 3.50
CA ALA A 575 -22.75 6.20 2.93
C ALA A 575 -22.89 5.56 1.54
N GLU A 576 -21.89 5.72 0.70
CA GLU A 576 -21.86 5.24 -0.69
C GLU A 576 -21.88 3.70 -0.76
N GLU A 577 -21.24 3.04 0.20
CA GLU A 577 -21.24 1.58 0.31
C GLU A 577 -22.59 1.07 0.85
N MET A 578 -23.16 1.77 1.84
CA MET A 578 -24.47 1.43 2.40
C MET A 578 -25.60 1.51 1.36
N GLU A 579 -25.54 2.46 0.41
CA GLU A 579 -26.47 2.55 -0.71
C GLU A 579 -26.43 1.30 -1.61
N GLN A 580 -25.31 0.59 -1.62
CA GLN A 580 -25.10 -0.67 -2.33
C GLN A 580 -25.38 -1.91 -1.48
N GLY A 581 -25.84 -1.75 -0.23
CA GLY A 581 -26.07 -2.83 0.73
C GLY A 581 -24.79 -3.35 1.41
N LEU A 582 -23.77 -2.50 1.47
CA LEU A 582 -22.44 -2.82 2.02
C LEU A 582 -22.21 -2.05 3.34
N ASP A 583 -22.94 -2.44 4.38
CA ASP A 583 -22.76 -1.92 5.75
C ASP A 583 -21.54 -2.59 6.42
N LEU A 584 -20.33 -2.32 5.90
CA LEU A 584 -19.11 -3.07 6.20
C LEU A 584 -18.43 -2.66 7.52
N GLY A 585 -18.73 -1.46 8.03
CA GLY A 585 -18.08 -0.90 9.20
C GLY A 585 -18.22 -1.74 10.48
N ILE A 586 -17.22 -1.67 11.35
CA ILE A 586 -17.33 -2.17 12.74
C ILE A 586 -18.05 -1.16 13.64
N ASN A 587 -18.16 0.09 13.18
CA ASN A 587 -18.98 1.15 13.75
C ASN A 587 -20.00 1.61 12.71
N TYR A 588 -21.13 2.13 13.19
CA TYR A 588 -22.08 2.88 12.38
C TYR A 588 -21.50 4.24 11.94
N MET A 589 -22.10 4.89 10.95
CA MET A 589 -21.72 6.22 10.48
C MET A 589 -21.69 7.29 11.57
N ASP A 590 -22.55 7.19 12.59
CA ASP A 590 -22.58 8.11 13.72
C ASP A 590 -21.48 7.85 14.76
N GLY A 591 -20.63 6.86 14.51
CA GLY A 591 -19.53 6.43 15.37
C GLY A 591 -19.95 5.52 16.51
N SER A 592 -21.23 5.17 16.64
CA SER A 592 -21.67 4.16 17.61
C SER A 592 -21.21 2.77 17.19
N ARG A 593 -20.97 1.90 18.16
CA ARG A 593 -20.37 0.57 17.96
C ARG A 593 -21.43 -0.44 17.55
N LYS A 594 -21.16 -1.23 16.51
CA LYS A 594 -21.95 -2.41 16.16
C LYS A 594 -21.59 -3.59 17.10
N TYR A 595 -22.37 -4.64 17.07
CA TYR A 595 -22.12 -5.89 17.81
C TYR A 595 -20.71 -6.44 17.54
N VAL A 596 -20.26 -6.38 16.30
CA VAL A 596 -18.95 -6.88 15.84
C VAL A 596 -17.78 -6.18 16.54
N TYR A 597 -17.94 -4.96 17.05
CA TYR A 597 -16.85 -4.22 17.70
C TYR A 597 -16.18 -5.02 18.82
N ASN A 598 -16.95 -5.56 19.74
CA ASN A 598 -16.40 -6.35 20.85
C ASN A 598 -15.87 -7.70 20.37
N VAL A 599 -16.48 -8.31 19.37
CA VAL A 599 -15.98 -9.53 18.76
C VAL A 599 -14.60 -9.30 18.15
N TYR A 600 -14.47 -8.22 17.38
CA TYR A 600 -13.21 -7.81 16.75
C TYR A 600 -12.13 -7.48 17.79
N LYS A 601 -12.50 -6.73 18.84
CA LYS A 601 -11.58 -6.35 19.93
C LYS A 601 -10.91 -7.56 20.57
N TYR A 602 -11.66 -8.62 20.85
CA TYR A 602 -11.17 -9.78 21.59
C TYR A 602 -10.76 -10.97 20.72
N MET A 603 -10.86 -10.85 19.39
CA MET A 603 -10.74 -11.95 18.44
C MET A 603 -9.40 -12.71 18.50
N ASP A 604 -8.30 -12.05 18.84
CA ASP A 604 -6.93 -12.61 18.91
C ASP A 604 -6.32 -12.49 20.31
N THR A 605 -7.16 -12.45 21.35
CA THR A 605 -6.72 -12.35 22.75
C THR A 605 -6.98 -13.65 23.50
N GLU A 606 -6.49 -13.73 24.74
CA GLU A 606 -6.78 -14.87 25.63
C GLU A 606 -8.29 -15.06 25.90
N GLU A 607 -9.10 -14.01 25.73
CA GLU A 607 -10.56 -14.05 25.88
C GLU A 607 -11.31 -14.41 24.58
N GLN A 608 -10.62 -14.69 23.47
CA GLN A 608 -11.24 -14.85 22.16
C GLN A 608 -12.42 -15.84 22.15
N GLU A 609 -12.30 -16.99 22.80
CA GLU A 609 -13.37 -18.01 22.80
C GLU A 609 -14.70 -17.46 23.31
N LYS A 610 -14.66 -16.65 24.37
CA LYS A 610 -15.85 -16.04 24.97
C LYS A 610 -16.62 -15.13 23.98
N TYR A 611 -15.89 -14.47 23.08
CA TYR A 611 -16.45 -13.51 22.13
C TYR A 611 -16.65 -14.08 20.73
N THR A 612 -16.04 -15.21 20.38
CA THR A 612 -16.09 -15.80 19.04
C THR A 612 -16.89 -17.11 18.94
N ASP A 613 -17.15 -17.79 20.07
CA ASP A 613 -17.82 -19.11 20.09
C ASP A 613 -19.25 -19.06 19.53
N PHE A 614 -19.95 -17.94 19.65
CA PHE A 614 -21.29 -17.74 19.07
C PHE A 614 -21.31 -17.98 17.55
N ALA A 615 -20.21 -17.67 16.86
CA ALA A 615 -20.09 -17.82 15.42
C ALA A 615 -20.26 -19.28 14.98
N LYS A 616 -19.77 -20.26 15.75
CA LYS A 616 -19.98 -21.68 15.47
C LYS A 616 -21.46 -22.04 15.34
N LYS A 617 -22.31 -21.46 16.19
CA LYS A 617 -23.75 -21.68 16.14
C LYS A 617 -24.40 -21.06 14.91
N ILE A 618 -23.97 -19.87 14.50
CA ILE A 618 -24.48 -19.17 13.30
C ILE A 618 -24.08 -19.92 12.05
N ILE A 619 -22.80 -20.36 12.00
CA ILE A 619 -22.24 -21.12 10.89
C ILE A 619 -22.82 -22.54 10.82
N GLY A 620 -23.23 -23.10 11.94
CA GLY A 620 -23.76 -24.46 12.03
C GLY A 620 -22.67 -25.55 12.22
N ILE A 621 -21.54 -25.18 12.83
CA ILE A 621 -20.41 -26.08 13.10
C ILE A 621 -20.21 -26.30 14.60
N SER A 622 -19.57 -27.41 14.96
CA SER A 622 -19.13 -27.69 16.35
C SER A 622 -17.66 -27.42 16.58
N ASP A 623 -16.85 -27.46 15.54
CA ASP A 623 -15.39 -27.25 15.57
C ASP A 623 -14.95 -26.52 14.31
N TRP A 624 -14.04 -25.56 14.47
CA TRP A 624 -13.44 -24.80 13.36
C TRP A 624 -12.71 -25.70 12.35
N LYS A 625 -12.10 -26.79 12.78
CA LYS A 625 -11.41 -27.77 11.92
C LYS A 625 -12.31 -28.43 10.87
N THR A 626 -13.63 -28.26 10.98
CA THR A 626 -14.58 -28.77 9.98
C THR A 626 -14.69 -27.89 8.74
N VAL A 627 -14.27 -26.61 8.85
CA VAL A 627 -14.40 -25.60 7.79
C VAL A 627 -13.09 -24.86 7.50
N ILE A 628 -12.10 -24.97 8.38
CA ILE A 628 -10.78 -24.34 8.23
C ILE A 628 -9.73 -25.43 8.18
N LYS A 629 -8.91 -25.42 7.15
CA LYS A 629 -7.76 -26.33 7.01
C LYS A 629 -6.58 -25.78 7.79
N GLU A 630 -5.90 -26.65 8.55
CA GLU A 630 -4.58 -26.35 9.10
C GLU A 630 -3.55 -26.58 7.97
N ILE A 631 -2.97 -25.51 7.46
CA ILE A 631 -1.89 -25.57 6.50
C ILE A 631 -0.60 -25.88 7.28
N LYS A 632 0.05 -26.97 6.93
CA LYS A 632 1.34 -27.31 7.52
C LYS A 632 2.43 -26.68 6.69
N GLU A 633 3.34 -25.97 7.34
CA GLU A 633 4.62 -25.62 6.72
C GLU A 633 5.29 -26.90 6.20
N LYS A 634 5.69 -26.89 4.94
CA LYS A 634 6.38 -28.01 4.28
C LYS A 634 7.86 -28.03 4.62
#